data_e187b61565f8561e6240eed683f105e0
#
_entry.id   e187b61565f8561e6240eed683f105e0
#
_cell.length_a   1.000
_cell.length_b   1.000
_cell.length_c   1.000
_cell.angle_alpha   90.00
_cell.angle_beta   90.00
_cell.angle_gamma   90.00
#
_symmetry.space_group_name_H-M   'P 1'
#
loop_
_entity.id
_entity.type
_entity.pdbx_description
1 polymer ?
#
loop_
_entity_poly.entity_id
_entity_poly.type
_entity_poly.pdbx_seq_one_letter_code
_entity_poly.pdbx_strand_id
1 'polypeptide(L)'
;MKMKKELDKELYPDYVYPEFTPDPNEPFREPIAKLGKKITDRIPQKLGLKKITRNDPEYWGLAGVLTDEEAELAVKLGVRKPKTLAEIVKLSGLEEKKCEALLEEMSRKGLLEYNWENPKHEKQYVLPMYVPGCAEFFNMNANILDSNPEMGTFFEHMSRLPLEKITPFVPEGGAGIGMHVIPVEKAIEMENESVDLEHISHWLNKYEGKYAASPCSCRRSRLTHGEGCADDPEGWCIAVGDMADYVVETQKDGRYIDKAEALEILKAAEDNGFVHQITNIDGANKIFAICNCNVNVCYALRTSQLFNTPNMSRSAYVAKVEKANCVACGKCVEFCPAGAVKLGQKLCDKEGCEVQYPRIPLPAEQPWGEHMWSHNYRDVNRINCYDTGTAPCKTACPAHVAVQGYLKLAKEGRYDDALALIKKDNPLPAVCGHVCNRRCEDACTRGTVDEAVAIDEVKRFLAERDLNAETRYIPKKTIPSLKGGFDEKIAIIGAGPAGLSCAYYLALTGYKPTIFEKNEEPGGMLRYGIPSYKLEKDLLAAEIDVIRELGVEIRCGVEIGKDITIEELREQGYKGFYVAIGCQRGRKPGITGENAKGTYAAVDFLREAGAKESFALEGDVVVVGGGNVAIDAARISSRCVDAKISMFCLEQRENMPASKEEIAEALEEGIELNCGWGPKEVLEEDGKVAGVVFKKCIRVLDEQGRFSPEYDEEQTVTIPCKHVIFSVGQAIEWGNMLDNLDLKRRSNGGALADKLTYQTSEPDIFVGGDVYTGPRFAIDAIAAGREGAISLHRYVHENCTLTIGRNRRDFVELDKNNISVESYDTSKRQIPAKADEKAQAATFRDLSHSLTEEQVKAETSRCLSCGASVVDPNKCIGCGVCTTKCVFDAIHLHREIPGASVMRASEDKLKYILPNMVKQSIKVKFAKKK
;
A
#
# COMPACT_ATOMS: atom_id res chain seq x y z
N MET A 1 -9.63 -19.11 10.63
CA MET A 1 -8.33 -19.76 10.51
C MET A 1 -8.20 -20.68 9.29
N LYS A 2 -9.13 -21.60 8.99
CA LYS A 2 -9.07 -22.43 7.77
C LYS A 2 -9.11 -21.61 6.46
N MET A 3 -10.04 -20.69 6.33
CA MET A 3 -10.16 -19.81 5.15
C MET A 3 -8.91 -18.98 4.88
N LYS A 4 -8.21 -18.56 5.94
CA LYS A 4 -7.00 -17.78 5.86
C LYS A 4 -5.80 -18.57 5.33
N LYS A 5 -5.67 -19.85 5.72
CA LYS A 5 -4.63 -20.74 5.19
C LYS A 5 -4.82 -21.08 3.71
N GLU A 6 -6.04 -21.14 3.22
CA GLU A 6 -6.34 -21.42 1.81
C GLU A 6 -6.04 -20.20 0.92
N LEU A 7 -6.43 -19.00 1.37
CA LEU A 7 -6.08 -17.73 0.69
C LEU A 7 -4.55 -17.53 0.62
N ASP A 8 -3.85 -17.83 1.70
CA ASP A 8 -2.40 -17.64 1.79
C ASP A 8 -1.61 -18.61 0.89
N LYS A 9 -2.10 -19.83 0.66
CA LYS A 9 -1.47 -20.80 -0.26
C LYS A 9 -1.53 -20.42 -1.73
N GLU A 10 -2.60 -19.71 -2.16
CA GLU A 10 -2.68 -19.21 -3.55
C GLU A 10 -1.76 -18.02 -3.83
N LEU A 11 -1.34 -17.32 -2.79
CA LEU A 11 -0.75 -15.99 -2.90
C LEU A 11 0.70 -15.94 -2.40
N TYR A 12 1.09 -16.88 -1.53
CA TYR A 12 2.43 -16.98 -0.96
C TYR A 12 2.85 -18.46 -1.01
N PRO A 13 3.92 -18.78 -1.72
CA PRO A 13 4.53 -20.10 -1.62
C PRO A 13 4.90 -20.37 -0.15
N ASP A 14 4.97 -21.64 0.23
CA ASP A 14 5.38 -22.03 1.58
C ASP A 14 6.74 -21.36 1.89
N TYR A 15 6.71 -20.43 2.85
CA TYR A 15 7.91 -19.72 3.25
C TYR A 15 8.87 -20.67 3.94
N VAL A 16 10.03 -20.81 3.33
CA VAL A 16 11.14 -21.56 3.96
C VAL A 16 11.94 -20.57 4.79
N TYR A 17 12.01 -20.82 6.09
CA TYR A 17 12.81 -20.00 6.98
C TYR A 17 14.28 -20.11 6.58
N PRO A 18 15.02 -18.99 6.43
CA PRO A 18 16.42 -19.07 6.04
C PRO A 18 17.23 -19.81 7.10
N GLU A 19 17.84 -20.91 6.70
CA GLU A 19 18.71 -21.72 7.52
C GLU A 19 20.13 -21.65 6.97
N PHE A 20 21.10 -21.52 7.88
CA PHE A 20 22.52 -21.66 7.56
C PHE A 20 22.99 -23.05 7.97
N THR A 21 23.63 -23.75 7.04
CA THR A 21 24.22 -25.06 7.30
C THR A 21 25.74 -24.92 7.31
N PRO A 22 26.40 -25.04 8.47
CA PRO A 22 27.86 -24.99 8.57
C PRO A 22 28.51 -26.13 7.81
N ASP A 23 29.73 -25.90 7.30
CA ASP A 23 30.52 -27.00 6.71
C ASP A 23 30.80 -28.09 7.78
N PRO A 24 30.37 -29.34 7.57
CA PRO A 24 30.61 -30.42 8.52
C PRO A 24 32.10 -30.76 8.69
N ASN A 25 32.96 -30.39 7.75
CA ASN A 25 34.39 -30.69 7.76
C ASN A 25 35.24 -29.67 8.50
N GLU A 26 34.71 -28.46 8.78
CA GLU A 26 35.43 -27.49 9.59
C GLU A 26 35.68 -28.01 11.01
N PRO A 27 36.87 -27.81 11.60
CA PRO A 27 37.13 -28.22 12.97
C PRO A 27 36.22 -27.46 13.96
N PHE A 28 35.68 -28.18 14.96
CA PHE A 28 34.89 -27.55 16.01
C PHE A 28 35.80 -26.76 16.95
N ARG A 29 35.49 -25.49 17.16
CA ARG A 29 36.31 -24.52 17.90
C ARG A 29 35.73 -24.28 19.30
N GLU A 30 36.30 -24.91 20.29
CA GLU A 30 35.87 -24.85 21.71
C GLU A 30 35.82 -23.42 22.28
N PRO A 31 36.78 -22.51 22.01
CA PRO A 31 36.70 -21.13 22.50
C PRO A 31 35.44 -20.40 22.03
N ILE A 32 35.05 -20.58 20.75
CA ILE A 32 33.84 -20.04 20.16
C ILE A 32 32.58 -20.57 20.88
N ALA A 33 32.49 -21.89 21.09
CA ALA A 33 31.34 -22.46 21.79
C ALA A 33 31.22 -21.99 23.24
N LYS A 34 32.33 -21.80 23.94
CA LYS A 34 32.36 -21.24 25.30
C LYS A 34 31.88 -19.79 25.31
N LEU A 35 32.31 -18.95 24.36
CA LEU A 35 31.85 -17.58 24.21
C LEU A 35 30.36 -17.56 23.89
N GLY A 36 29.91 -18.36 22.93
CA GLY A 36 28.50 -18.45 22.57
C GLY A 36 27.61 -18.80 23.77
N LYS A 37 28.03 -19.78 24.59
CA LYS A 37 27.33 -20.12 25.83
C LYS A 37 27.28 -18.96 26.82
N LYS A 38 28.32 -18.14 26.87
CA LYS A 38 28.45 -17.04 27.82
C LYS A 38 27.49 -15.89 27.51
N ILE A 39 27.34 -15.54 26.23
CA ILE A 39 26.57 -14.38 25.81
C ILE A 39 25.14 -14.68 25.34
N THR A 40 24.77 -15.98 25.23
CA THR A 40 23.42 -16.34 24.77
C THR A 40 22.32 -15.99 25.77
N ASP A 41 21.15 -15.66 25.21
CA ASP A 41 19.89 -15.48 25.95
C ASP A 41 19.02 -16.73 26.00
N ARG A 42 19.41 -17.79 25.28
CA ARG A 42 18.69 -19.07 25.29
C ARG A 42 18.95 -19.79 26.60
N ILE A 43 17.96 -19.83 27.46
CA ILE A 43 18.07 -20.37 28.83
C ILE A 43 18.67 -21.79 28.90
N PRO A 44 18.24 -22.78 28.08
CA PRO A 44 18.79 -24.10 28.11
C PRO A 44 20.31 -24.16 27.83
N GLN A 45 20.77 -23.39 26.84
CA GLN A 45 22.19 -23.29 26.50
C GLN A 45 22.98 -22.56 27.59
N LYS A 46 22.44 -21.41 28.04
CA LYS A 46 23.06 -20.59 29.10
C LYS A 46 23.31 -21.39 30.40
N LEU A 47 22.32 -22.14 30.84
CA LEU A 47 22.40 -22.98 32.03
C LEU A 47 23.17 -24.30 31.81
N GLY A 48 23.55 -24.60 30.55
CA GLY A 48 24.29 -25.85 30.25
C GLY A 48 23.41 -27.10 30.21
N LEU A 49 22.09 -26.92 30.20
CA LEU A 49 21.12 -28.02 30.02
C LEU A 49 21.14 -28.56 28.57
N LYS A 50 21.51 -27.72 27.62
CA LYS A 50 21.74 -28.08 26.22
C LYS A 50 23.13 -27.56 25.81
N LYS A 51 23.95 -28.47 25.24
CA LYS A 51 25.26 -28.10 24.70
C LYS A 51 25.10 -27.29 23.41
N ILE A 52 25.98 -26.34 23.19
CA ILE A 52 26.11 -25.63 21.90
C ILE A 52 26.86 -26.60 20.97
N THR A 53 26.28 -26.77 19.82
CA THR A 53 26.80 -27.58 18.72
C THR A 53 27.16 -26.71 17.52
N ARG A 54 27.78 -27.28 16.52
CA ARG A 54 28.12 -26.64 15.25
C ARG A 54 26.89 -26.00 14.56
N ASN A 55 25.73 -26.62 14.67
CA ASN A 55 24.48 -26.15 14.04
C ASN A 55 23.74 -25.08 14.84
N ASP A 56 24.20 -24.77 16.05
CA ASP A 56 23.59 -23.67 16.82
C ASP A 56 24.09 -22.31 16.32
N PRO A 57 23.22 -21.31 16.19
CA PRO A 57 23.60 -19.97 15.71
C PRO A 57 24.65 -19.33 16.62
N GLU A 58 24.62 -19.60 17.91
CA GLU A 58 25.63 -19.15 18.89
C GLU A 58 27.06 -19.63 18.53
N TYR A 59 27.17 -20.69 17.76
CA TYR A 59 28.48 -21.18 17.30
C TYR A 59 28.82 -20.60 15.94
N TRP A 60 28.05 -20.93 14.91
CA TRP A 60 28.44 -20.60 13.54
C TRP A 60 28.44 -19.09 13.26
N GLY A 61 27.55 -18.30 13.90
CA GLY A 61 27.56 -16.84 13.77
C GLY A 61 28.83 -16.19 14.34
N LEU A 62 29.40 -16.72 15.42
CA LEU A 62 30.70 -16.24 15.95
C LEU A 62 31.88 -16.84 15.19
N ALA A 63 31.80 -18.11 14.78
CA ALA A 63 32.89 -18.81 14.09
C ALA A 63 33.23 -18.16 12.75
N GLY A 64 32.28 -17.62 12.04
CA GLY A 64 32.50 -16.93 10.76
C GLY A 64 33.26 -15.60 10.89
N VAL A 65 33.25 -14.97 12.08
CA VAL A 65 33.78 -13.62 12.27
C VAL A 65 35.01 -13.58 13.18
N LEU A 66 35.09 -14.46 14.19
CA LEU A 66 36.09 -14.39 15.25
C LEU A 66 37.21 -15.42 15.12
N THR A 67 38.41 -15.06 15.59
CA THR A 67 39.50 -15.98 15.82
C THR A 67 39.36 -16.65 17.19
N ASP A 68 40.07 -17.75 17.42
CA ASP A 68 40.08 -18.44 18.72
C ASP A 68 40.70 -17.56 19.81
N GLU A 69 41.73 -16.78 19.49
CA GLU A 69 42.38 -15.87 20.43
C GLU A 69 41.46 -14.75 20.91
N GLU A 70 40.66 -14.15 19.99
CA GLU A 70 39.63 -13.18 20.32
C GLU A 70 38.55 -13.80 21.23
N ALA A 71 38.10 -15.02 20.91
CA ALA A 71 37.09 -15.72 21.70
C ALA A 71 37.62 -16.07 23.10
N GLU A 72 38.86 -16.52 23.23
CA GLU A 72 39.51 -16.81 24.53
C GLU A 72 39.62 -15.54 25.40
N LEU A 73 39.98 -14.40 24.81
CA LEU A 73 40.02 -13.14 25.53
C LEU A 73 38.61 -12.72 25.96
N ALA A 74 37.64 -12.76 25.04
CA ALA A 74 36.25 -12.37 25.31
C ALA A 74 35.60 -13.25 26.39
N VAL A 75 35.91 -14.55 26.45
CA VAL A 75 35.42 -15.46 27.50
C VAL A 75 35.87 -15.01 28.89
N LYS A 76 37.03 -14.34 29.04
CA LYS A 76 37.51 -13.84 30.35
C LYS A 76 36.71 -12.58 30.77
N LEU A 77 36.09 -11.85 29.87
CA LEU A 77 35.31 -10.66 30.19
C LEU A 77 33.96 -11.00 30.83
N GLY A 78 33.45 -10.17 31.70
CA GLY A 78 32.10 -10.28 32.25
C GLY A 78 31.07 -9.68 31.26
N VAL A 79 29.98 -10.40 31.02
CA VAL A 79 28.88 -9.85 30.19
C VAL A 79 28.31 -8.61 30.87
N ARG A 80 28.19 -7.50 30.11
CA ARG A 80 27.72 -6.19 30.59
C ARG A 80 28.54 -5.61 31.78
N LYS A 81 29.81 -5.99 31.88
CA LYS A 81 30.72 -5.51 32.93
C LYS A 81 31.86 -4.74 32.27
N PRO A 82 31.81 -3.38 32.27
CA PRO A 82 32.87 -2.56 31.69
C PRO A 82 34.22 -2.82 32.36
N LYS A 83 35.30 -2.79 31.59
CA LYS A 83 36.67 -2.92 32.04
C LYS A 83 37.61 -2.09 31.19
N THR A 84 38.54 -1.40 31.87
CA THR A 84 39.62 -0.68 31.20
C THR A 84 40.67 -1.62 30.62
N LEU A 85 41.49 -1.11 29.68
CA LEU A 85 42.60 -1.90 29.12
C LEU A 85 43.49 -2.49 30.20
N ALA A 86 43.87 -1.70 31.19
CA ALA A 86 44.74 -2.16 32.29
C ALA A 86 44.13 -3.30 33.12
N GLU A 87 42.84 -3.26 33.38
CA GLU A 87 42.10 -4.35 34.04
C GLU A 87 42.05 -5.62 33.20
N ILE A 88 41.88 -5.48 31.84
CA ILE A 88 41.83 -6.61 30.93
C ILE A 88 43.21 -7.25 30.74
N VAL A 89 44.26 -6.45 30.65
CA VAL A 89 45.66 -6.92 30.66
C VAL A 89 45.96 -7.76 31.91
N LYS A 90 45.60 -7.26 33.07
CA LYS A 90 45.74 -8.01 34.31
C LYS A 90 44.94 -9.31 34.37
N LEU A 91 43.74 -9.32 33.79
CA LEU A 91 42.83 -10.45 33.74
C LEU A 91 43.27 -11.50 32.71
N SER A 92 43.77 -11.07 31.58
CA SER A 92 44.19 -11.93 30.47
C SER A 92 45.59 -12.51 30.60
N GLY A 93 46.51 -11.72 31.20
CA GLY A 93 47.95 -12.00 31.25
C GLY A 93 48.66 -11.73 29.90
N LEU A 94 48.00 -11.07 28.95
CA LEU A 94 48.55 -10.73 27.64
C LEU A 94 49.45 -9.48 27.76
N GLU A 95 50.37 -9.33 26.82
CA GLU A 95 51.10 -8.07 26.63
C GLU A 95 50.09 -6.94 26.25
N GLU A 96 50.30 -5.74 26.83
CA GLU A 96 49.37 -4.62 26.70
C GLU A 96 49.04 -4.26 25.25
N LYS A 97 50.06 -4.10 24.41
CA LYS A 97 49.87 -3.80 22.97
C LYS A 97 49.07 -4.87 22.21
N LYS A 98 49.34 -6.14 22.55
CA LYS A 98 48.60 -7.28 21.94
C LYS A 98 47.17 -7.31 22.44
N CYS A 99 46.95 -7.05 23.72
CA CYS A 99 45.62 -6.97 24.30
C CYS A 99 44.80 -5.84 23.67
N GLU A 100 45.40 -4.66 23.58
CA GLU A 100 44.77 -3.50 22.93
C GLU A 100 44.37 -3.78 21.47
N ALA A 101 45.27 -4.35 20.66
CA ALA A 101 45.02 -4.69 19.27
C ALA A 101 43.83 -5.68 19.11
N LEU A 102 43.74 -6.68 20.00
CA LEU A 102 42.60 -7.61 19.99
C LEU A 102 41.30 -6.94 20.40
N LEU A 103 41.33 -6.03 21.39
CA LEU A 103 40.14 -5.30 21.83
C LEU A 103 39.61 -4.34 20.74
N GLU A 104 40.52 -3.62 20.08
CA GLU A 104 40.13 -2.72 18.98
C GLU A 104 39.57 -3.52 17.78
N GLU A 105 40.21 -4.65 17.43
CA GLU A 105 39.71 -5.50 16.36
C GLU A 105 38.34 -6.13 16.68
N MET A 106 38.15 -6.62 17.91
CA MET A 106 36.84 -7.12 18.37
C MET A 106 35.77 -6.01 18.39
N SER A 107 36.14 -4.77 18.69
CA SER A 107 35.23 -3.60 18.63
C SER A 107 34.90 -3.25 17.19
N ARG A 108 35.92 -3.26 16.31
CA ARG A 108 35.71 -3.02 14.86
C ARG A 108 34.78 -4.08 14.25
N LYS A 109 34.97 -5.34 14.58
CA LYS A 109 34.09 -6.44 14.19
C LYS A 109 32.67 -6.28 14.74
N GLY A 110 32.51 -5.74 15.95
CA GLY A 110 31.22 -5.56 16.63
C GLY A 110 30.95 -6.56 17.74
N LEU A 111 31.94 -7.34 18.18
CA LEU A 111 31.81 -8.22 19.34
C LEU A 111 31.81 -7.42 20.64
N LEU A 112 32.64 -6.40 20.75
CA LEU A 112 32.72 -5.50 21.90
C LEU A 112 32.19 -4.12 21.57
N GLU A 113 31.53 -3.52 22.53
CA GLU A 113 31.27 -2.08 22.58
C GLU A 113 32.24 -1.41 23.57
N TYR A 114 32.36 -0.07 23.50
CA TYR A 114 33.16 0.67 24.47
C TYR A 114 32.49 2.00 24.83
N ASN A 115 32.87 2.55 25.96
CA ASN A 115 32.44 3.86 26.45
C ASN A 115 33.55 4.47 27.38
N TRP A 116 33.33 5.71 27.83
CA TRP A 116 34.20 6.41 28.79
C TRP A 116 33.49 6.72 30.09
N GLU A 117 32.51 5.92 30.47
CA GLU A 117 31.57 6.19 31.57
C GLU A 117 32.14 5.79 32.94
N ASN A 118 33.39 6.05 33.17
CA ASN A 118 34.00 5.91 34.48
C ASN A 118 34.53 7.25 35.01
N PRO A 119 34.80 7.41 36.34
CA PRO A 119 35.22 8.66 36.94
C PRO A 119 36.50 9.24 36.36
N LYS A 120 37.33 8.44 35.71
CA LYS A 120 38.58 8.86 35.10
C LYS A 120 38.47 9.18 33.61
N HIS A 121 37.30 8.96 32.99
CA HIS A 121 37.12 9.07 31.55
C HIS A 121 38.12 8.21 30.74
N GLU A 122 38.48 7.06 31.24
CA GLU A 122 39.31 6.08 30.54
C GLU A 122 38.41 5.21 29.66
N LYS A 123 38.88 4.84 28.43
CA LYS A 123 38.17 3.93 27.56
C LYS A 123 37.99 2.57 28.23
N GLN A 124 36.80 2.08 28.29
CA GLN A 124 36.46 0.78 28.86
C GLN A 124 35.64 -0.06 27.88
N TYR A 125 35.97 -1.32 27.74
CA TYR A 125 35.35 -2.29 26.84
C TYR A 125 34.28 -3.07 27.55
N VAL A 126 33.19 -3.35 26.83
CA VAL A 126 32.03 -4.09 27.34
C VAL A 126 31.73 -5.26 26.39
N LEU A 127 31.60 -6.44 26.92
CA LEU A 127 31.10 -7.61 26.19
C LEU A 127 29.57 -7.60 26.28
N PRO A 128 28.84 -7.31 25.17
CA PRO A 128 27.37 -7.31 25.17
C PRO A 128 26.80 -8.74 25.13
N MET A 129 25.50 -8.84 25.18
CA MET A 129 24.75 -10.04 24.75
C MET A 129 24.64 -10.09 23.24
N TYR A 130 23.94 -11.10 22.69
CA TYR A 130 23.71 -11.16 21.27
C TYR A 130 22.77 -10.04 20.80
N VAL A 131 21.60 -9.92 21.40
CA VAL A 131 20.55 -8.95 21.02
C VAL A 131 19.89 -8.36 22.28
N PRO A 132 19.84 -7.05 22.42
CA PRO A 132 20.58 -6.02 21.66
C PRO A 132 22.08 -6.10 21.95
N GLY A 133 22.90 -6.03 20.93
CA GLY A 133 24.35 -6.08 21.07
C GLY A 133 25.11 -6.52 19.81
N CYS A 134 26.00 -7.52 19.95
CA CYS A 134 26.92 -7.85 18.86
C CYS A 134 26.25 -8.28 17.56
N ALA A 135 25.08 -8.91 17.60
CA ALA A 135 24.37 -9.29 16.36
C ALA A 135 23.90 -8.07 15.54
N GLU A 136 23.48 -7.01 16.22
CA GLU A 136 23.22 -5.72 15.56
C GLU A 136 24.49 -5.11 14.99
N PHE A 137 25.56 -5.08 15.77
CA PHE A 137 26.82 -4.45 15.37
C PHE A 137 27.48 -5.16 14.19
N PHE A 138 27.39 -6.48 14.09
CA PHE A 138 27.84 -7.23 12.90
C PHE A 138 27.07 -6.78 11.65
N ASN A 139 25.76 -6.60 11.74
CA ASN A 139 24.93 -6.16 10.64
C ASN A 139 25.04 -4.66 10.31
N MET A 140 25.64 -3.85 11.17
CA MET A 140 25.94 -2.44 10.88
C MET A 140 27.25 -2.27 10.10
N ASN A 141 28.08 -3.30 9.97
CA ASN A 141 29.33 -3.26 9.24
C ASN A 141 29.18 -3.92 7.87
N ALA A 142 29.16 -3.11 6.80
CA ALA A 142 28.99 -3.61 5.43
C ALA A 142 30.07 -4.62 5.05
N ASN A 143 31.34 -4.40 5.42
CA ASN A 143 32.42 -5.32 5.09
C ASN A 143 32.24 -6.71 5.71
N ILE A 144 31.64 -6.77 6.90
CA ILE A 144 31.33 -8.07 7.54
C ILE A 144 30.20 -8.76 6.81
N LEU A 145 29.13 -8.05 6.45
CA LEU A 145 28.01 -8.61 5.70
C LEU A 145 28.41 -9.06 4.30
N ASP A 146 29.25 -8.30 3.61
CA ASP A 146 29.73 -8.67 2.26
C ASP A 146 30.61 -9.94 2.31
N SER A 147 31.42 -10.08 3.35
CA SER A 147 32.29 -11.26 3.55
C SER A 147 31.55 -12.46 4.16
N ASN A 148 30.49 -12.19 4.92
CA ASN A 148 29.76 -13.20 5.71
C ASN A 148 28.25 -12.90 5.64
N PRO A 149 27.57 -13.13 4.51
CA PRO A 149 26.13 -12.83 4.35
C PRO A 149 25.23 -13.55 5.35
N GLU A 150 25.70 -14.71 5.88
CA GLU A 150 25.01 -15.45 6.93
C GLU A 150 24.83 -14.67 8.24
N MET A 151 25.49 -13.52 8.41
CA MET A 151 25.29 -12.64 9.58
C MET A 151 23.88 -12.08 9.64
N GLY A 152 23.23 -11.87 8.51
CA GLY A 152 21.81 -11.54 8.44
C GLY A 152 20.95 -12.66 9.05
N THR A 153 21.22 -13.90 8.68
CA THR A 153 20.55 -15.10 9.23
C THR A 153 20.86 -15.28 10.71
N PHE A 154 22.08 -15.05 11.12
CA PHE A 154 22.49 -15.08 12.52
C PHE A 154 21.67 -14.08 13.35
N PHE A 155 21.53 -12.85 12.90
CA PHE A 155 20.74 -11.84 13.60
C PHE A 155 19.26 -12.23 13.68
N GLU A 156 18.68 -12.76 12.59
CA GLU A 156 17.31 -13.30 12.59
C GLU A 156 17.15 -14.40 13.65
N HIS A 157 18.01 -15.39 13.67
CA HIS A 157 17.94 -16.50 14.63
C HIS A 157 18.11 -16.03 16.08
N MET A 158 19.11 -15.21 16.35
CA MET A 158 19.37 -14.72 17.71
C MET A 158 18.30 -13.77 18.23
N SER A 159 17.55 -13.11 17.33
CA SER A 159 16.38 -12.32 17.72
C SER A 159 15.15 -13.21 17.91
N ARG A 160 14.84 -14.08 16.95
CA ARG A 160 13.59 -14.85 16.92
C ARG A 160 13.53 -15.96 17.96
N LEU A 161 14.57 -16.79 18.07
CA LEU A 161 14.54 -17.99 18.91
C LEU A 161 14.25 -17.71 20.40
N PRO A 162 14.82 -16.67 21.04
CA PRO A 162 14.41 -16.29 22.38
C PRO A 162 13.00 -15.70 22.42
N LEU A 163 12.66 -14.81 21.46
CA LEU A 163 11.40 -14.08 21.47
C LEU A 163 10.19 -14.99 21.25
N GLU A 164 10.31 -15.99 20.40
CA GLU A 164 9.27 -17.00 20.16
C GLU A 164 8.81 -17.69 21.47
N LYS A 165 9.74 -17.94 22.36
CA LYS A 165 9.44 -18.60 23.65
C LYS A 165 8.98 -17.63 24.75
N ILE A 166 9.39 -16.36 24.70
CA ILE A 166 9.16 -15.40 25.78
C ILE A 166 7.97 -14.48 25.51
N THR A 167 7.75 -14.06 24.26
CA THR A 167 6.70 -13.08 23.94
C THR A 167 5.29 -13.45 24.43
N PRO A 168 4.85 -14.72 24.40
CA PRO A 168 3.54 -15.08 24.96
C PRO A 168 3.39 -14.79 26.45
N PHE A 169 4.49 -14.63 27.17
CA PHE A 169 4.53 -14.47 28.62
C PHE A 169 4.87 -13.05 29.09
N VAL A 170 5.14 -12.15 28.15
CA VAL A 170 5.42 -10.75 28.48
C VAL A 170 4.17 -10.09 29.04
N PRO A 171 4.28 -9.34 30.15
CA PRO A 171 3.13 -8.62 30.71
C PRO A 171 2.55 -7.62 29.70
N GLU A 172 1.27 -7.34 29.85
CA GLU A 172 0.66 -6.20 29.21
C GLU A 172 1.43 -4.92 29.59
N GLY A 173 1.81 -4.10 28.60
CA GLY A 173 2.70 -2.96 28.84
C GLY A 173 4.19 -3.26 28.69
N GLY A 174 4.57 -4.51 28.38
CA GLY A 174 5.96 -4.92 28.23
C GLY A 174 6.66 -5.19 29.56
N ALA A 175 7.93 -5.57 29.50
CA ALA A 175 8.74 -5.86 30.67
C ALA A 175 9.66 -4.68 31.08
N GLY A 176 9.64 -3.58 30.36
CA GLY A 176 10.51 -2.43 30.60
C GLY A 176 11.98 -2.68 30.24
N ILE A 177 12.25 -3.57 29.29
CA ILE A 177 13.58 -4.08 28.98
C ILE A 177 13.83 -4.02 27.47
N GLY A 178 14.99 -3.57 27.09
CA GLY A 178 15.48 -3.60 25.70
C GLY A 178 15.07 -2.38 24.92
N MET A 179 13.85 -2.35 24.41
CA MET A 179 13.36 -1.24 23.57
C MET A 179 12.03 -0.72 24.06
N HIS A 180 11.86 0.61 23.97
CA HIS A 180 10.61 1.30 24.27
C HIS A 180 10.18 2.15 23.08
N VAL A 181 8.90 2.10 22.76
CA VAL A 181 8.28 3.07 21.85
C VAL A 181 8.20 4.42 22.56
N ILE A 182 8.68 5.46 21.90
CA ILE A 182 8.40 6.85 22.27
C ILE A 182 7.31 7.37 21.35
N PRO A 183 6.22 7.95 21.90
CA PRO A 183 5.22 8.60 21.09
C PRO A 183 5.80 9.74 20.26
N VAL A 184 5.20 9.99 19.08
CA VAL A 184 5.45 11.24 18.36
C VAL A 184 5.10 12.40 19.31
N GLU A 185 6.01 13.34 19.53
CA GLU A 185 5.90 14.34 20.58
C GLU A 185 4.62 15.17 20.48
N LYS A 186 4.22 15.57 19.29
CA LYS A 186 2.96 16.27 19.02
C LYS A 186 1.70 15.51 19.42
N ALA A 187 1.77 14.17 19.52
CA ALA A 187 0.64 13.36 19.92
C ALA A 187 0.40 13.39 21.44
N ILE A 188 1.34 13.85 22.24
CA ILE A 188 1.31 13.89 23.71
C ILE A 188 1.46 15.30 24.30
N GLU A 189 1.68 16.32 23.49
CA GLU A 189 1.81 17.72 23.95
C GLU A 189 0.58 18.22 24.72
N MET A 190 -0.59 17.61 24.50
CA MET A 190 -1.84 17.96 25.19
C MET A 190 -2.11 17.11 26.43
N GLU A 191 -1.27 16.13 26.76
CA GLU A 191 -1.46 15.24 27.90
C GLU A 191 -0.72 15.76 29.15
N ASN A 192 -1.47 16.08 30.20
CA ASN A 192 -0.92 16.65 31.45
C ASN A 192 -0.18 15.66 32.35
N GLU A 193 -0.14 14.36 32.01
CA GLU A 193 0.41 13.29 32.85
C GLU A 193 1.68 12.64 32.28
N SER A 194 2.25 13.17 31.19
CA SER A 194 3.49 12.64 30.59
C SER A 194 4.70 12.84 31.51
N VAL A 195 5.68 11.99 31.41
CA VAL A 195 6.98 12.08 32.08
C VAL A 195 8.09 12.35 31.07
N ASP A 196 9.17 13.03 31.50
CA ASP A 196 10.28 13.44 30.62
C ASP A 196 10.81 12.32 29.73
N LEU A 197 10.88 11.09 30.25
CA LEU A 197 11.38 9.92 29.53
C LEU A 197 10.51 9.52 28.31
N GLU A 198 9.27 10.01 28.24
CA GLU A 198 8.32 9.77 27.15
C GLU A 198 8.45 10.79 26.02
N HIS A 199 9.29 11.83 26.19
CA HIS A 199 9.55 12.87 25.21
C HIS A 199 10.87 12.65 24.48
N ILE A 200 10.83 12.68 23.15
CA ILE A 200 12.04 12.50 22.33
C ILE A 200 13.01 13.69 22.48
N SER A 201 12.47 14.90 22.70
CA SER A 201 13.22 16.11 22.98
C SER A 201 14.06 16.01 24.25
N HIS A 202 13.57 15.33 25.31
CA HIS A 202 14.35 15.06 26.54
C HIS A 202 15.66 14.32 26.20
N TRP A 203 15.56 13.26 25.38
CA TRP A 203 16.73 12.46 25.02
C TRP A 203 17.69 13.19 24.11
N LEU A 204 17.17 13.97 23.15
CA LEU A 204 18.01 14.80 22.29
C LEU A 204 18.77 15.87 23.14
N ASN A 205 18.09 16.53 24.05
CA ASN A 205 18.74 17.54 24.91
C ASN A 205 19.79 16.90 25.83
N LYS A 206 19.51 15.71 26.36
CA LYS A 206 20.44 15.01 27.25
C LYS A 206 21.76 14.65 26.59
N TYR A 207 21.73 14.30 25.29
CA TYR A 207 22.94 13.92 24.55
C TYR A 207 23.37 14.99 23.54
N GLU A 208 23.03 16.26 23.82
CA GLU A 208 23.34 17.36 22.89
C GLU A 208 24.83 17.40 22.53
N GLY A 209 25.11 17.50 21.22
CA GLY A 209 26.47 17.50 20.67
C GLY A 209 27.10 16.12 20.45
N LYS A 210 26.41 15.01 20.79
CA LYS A 210 26.90 13.64 20.59
C LYS A 210 25.86 12.77 19.89
N TYR A 211 25.72 12.96 18.56
CA TYR A 211 24.84 12.16 17.71
C TYR A 211 25.60 11.62 16.51
N ALA A 212 25.24 10.41 16.08
CA ALA A 212 25.66 9.86 14.82
C ALA A 212 24.48 9.15 14.12
N ALA A 213 24.27 9.46 12.85
CA ALA A 213 23.37 8.67 12.02
C ALA A 213 24.06 7.36 11.65
N SER A 214 23.36 6.25 11.74
CA SER A 214 23.89 4.92 11.48
C SER A 214 22.89 4.05 10.73
N PRO A 215 23.33 2.99 10.03
CA PRO A 215 22.45 2.08 9.33
C PRO A 215 21.57 1.28 10.30
N CYS A 216 20.42 0.84 9.82
CA CYS A 216 19.51 0.01 10.57
C CYS A 216 19.85 -1.48 10.40
N SER A 217 20.34 -2.15 11.43
CA SER A 217 20.68 -3.58 11.43
C SER A 217 19.50 -4.46 11.01
N CYS A 218 18.27 -4.13 11.46
CA CYS A 218 17.07 -4.87 11.07
C CYS A 218 16.78 -4.76 9.55
N ARG A 219 16.95 -3.57 8.95
CA ARG A 219 16.76 -3.40 7.50
C ARG A 219 17.83 -4.16 6.71
N ARG A 220 19.09 -4.05 7.11
CA ARG A 220 20.20 -4.77 6.47
C ARG A 220 20.03 -6.29 6.56
N SER A 221 19.71 -6.82 7.73
CA SER A 221 19.43 -8.25 7.91
C SER A 221 18.27 -8.74 7.01
N ARG A 222 17.20 -7.95 6.86
CA ARG A 222 16.09 -8.32 6.01
C ARG A 222 16.45 -8.32 4.53
N LEU A 223 17.28 -7.38 4.10
CA LEU A 223 17.80 -7.35 2.72
C LEU A 223 18.65 -8.58 2.41
N THR A 224 19.50 -9.06 3.33
CA THR A 224 20.30 -10.28 3.11
C THR A 224 19.44 -11.53 2.91
N HIS A 225 18.17 -11.52 3.36
CA HIS A 225 17.22 -12.62 3.17
C HIS A 225 16.30 -12.46 1.96
N GLY A 226 16.46 -11.43 1.15
CA GLY A 226 15.53 -11.13 0.08
C GLY A 226 14.14 -10.68 0.58
N GLU A 227 14.07 -10.13 1.80
CA GLU A 227 12.83 -9.74 2.46
C GLU A 227 12.78 -8.25 2.83
N GLY A 228 13.55 -7.44 2.15
CA GLY A 228 13.50 -5.98 2.28
C GLY A 228 12.15 -5.40 1.86
N CYS A 229 11.84 -4.20 2.32
CA CYS A 229 10.59 -3.48 2.05
C CYS A 229 10.81 -2.22 1.19
N ALA A 230 11.95 -2.12 0.51
CA ALA A 230 12.36 -0.99 -0.34
C ALA A 230 12.59 0.35 0.39
N ASP A 231 12.52 0.42 1.72
CA ASP A 231 13.04 1.56 2.45
C ASP A 231 14.57 1.45 2.58
N ASP A 232 15.26 2.56 2.30
CA ASP A 232 16.72 2.65 2.41
C ASP A 232 17.16 2.21 3.82
N PRO A 233 18.15 1.33 3.99
CA PRO A 233 18.65 0.92 5.30
C PRO A 233 19.46 2.01 6.01
N GLU A 234 19.93 3.04 5.30
CA GLU A 234 20.94 3.97 5.78
C GLU A 234 20.36 5.14 6.58
N GLY A 235 21.03 5.51 7.65
CA GLY A 235 20.83 6.77 8.37
C GLY A 235 19.63 6.85 9.32
N TRP A 236 18.75 5.87 9.36
CA TRP A 236 17.53 5.93 10.17
C TRP A 236 17.73 5.73 11.67
N CYS A 237 18.84 5.17 12.10
CA CYS A 237 19.16 5.01 13.52
C CYS A 237 20.10 6.13 13.96
N ILE A 238 19.77 6.79 15.09
CA ILE A 238 20.57 7.87 15.67
C ILE A 238 21.24 7.30 16.93
N ALA A 239 22.52 6.99 16.83
CA ALA A 239 23.33 6.65 18.00
C ALA A 239 23.59 7.92 18.82
N VAL A 240 23.60 7.79 20.15
CA VAL A 240 23.74 8.93 21.07
C VAL A 240 24.82 8.68 22.13
N GLY A 241 25.42 9.75 22.62
CA GLY A 241 26.50 9.68 23.64
C GLY A 241 27.74 8.94 23.12
N ASP A 242 28.36 8.12 23.95
CA ASP A 242 29.55 7.36 23.59
C ASP A 242 29.28 6.31 22.46
N MET A 243 28.04 5.90 22.26
CA MET A 243 27.66 5.06 21.14
C MET A 243 27.78 5.78 19.79
N ALA A 244 27.62 7.11 19.75
CA ALA A 244 27.87 7.87 18.53
C ALA A 244 29.35 7.76 18.11
N ASP A 245 30.24 7.91 19.05
CA ASP A 245 31.70 7.73 18.81
C ASP A 245 31.98 6.28 18.37
N TYR A 246 31.42 5.30 19.08
CA TYR A 246 31.61 3.89 18.77
C TYR A 246 31.22 3.52 17.33
N VAL A 247 30.03 3.93 16.86
CA VAL A 247 29.58 3.55 15.51
C VAL A 247 30.38 4.22 14.40
N VAL A 248 30.93 5.41 14.66
CA VAL A 248 31.78 6.12 13.69
C VAL A 248 33.21 5.56 13.70
N GLU A 249 33.85 5.45 14.86
CA GLU A 249 35.24 5.05 14.98
C GLU A 249 35.47 3.57 14.62
N THR A 250 34.47 2.70 14.83
CA THR A 250 34.57 1.26 14.56
C THR A 250 34.02 0.83 13.20
N GLN A 251 33.89 1.78 12.26
CA GLN A 251 33.48 1.48 10.88
C GLN A 251 32.11 0.77 10.77
N LYS A 252 31.13 1.25 11.53
CA LYS A 252 29.74 0.78 11.46
C LYS A 252 28.91 1.60 10.47
N ASP A 253 29.55 2.17 9.44
CA ASP A 253 28.95 3.06 8.46
C ASP A 253 28.18 4.24 9.10
N GLY A 254 28.59 4.62 10.32
CA GLY A 254 28.07 5.76 11.06
C GLY A 254 28.75 7.05 10.64
N ARG A 255 28.02 8.16 10.73
CA ARG A 255 28.56 9.51 10.56
C ARG A 255 28.01 10.47 11.63
N TYR A 256 28.83 11.38 12.12
CA TYR A 256 28.38 12.40 13.05
C TYR A 256 27.35 13.32 12.37
N ILE A 257 26.34 13.71 13.15
CA ILE A 257 25.29 14.65 12.77
C ILE A 257 25.08 15.68 13.88
N ASP A 258 24.50 16.81 13.52
CA ASP A 258 24.05 17.80 14.51
C ASP A 258 22.58 17.58 14.94
N LYS A 259 22.13 18.42 15.86
CA LYS A 259 20.75 18.34 16.36
C LYS A 259 19.70 18.68 15.30
N ALA A 260 20.02 19.59 14.37
CA ALA A 260 19.10 19.98 13.31
C ALA A 260 18.86 18.80 12.35
N GLU A 261 19.92 18.14 11.93
CA GLU A 261 19.81 16.94 11.09
C GLU A 261 19.12 15.78 11.82
N ALA A 262 19.37 15.59 13.12
CA ALA A 262 18.65 14.59 13.92
C ALA A 262 17.13 14.83 13.91
N LEU A 263 16.70 16.09 14.03
CA LEU A 263 15.27 16.47 13.94
C LEU A 263 14.70 16.24 12.54
N GLU A 264 15.48 16.48 11.48
CA GLU A 264 15.07 16.19 10.10
C GLU A 264 14.85 14.70 9.89
N ILE A 265 15.75 13.84 10.39
CA ILE A 265 15.61 12.37 10.33
C ILE A 265 14.34 11.93 11.07
N LEU A 266 14.08 12.45 12.26
CA LEU A 266 12.87 12.14 13.03
C LEU A 266 11.61 12.56 12.28
N LYS A 267 11.61 13.76 11.72
CA LYS A 267 10.46 14.24 10.92
C LYS A 267 10.23 13.39 9.67
N ALA A 268 11.29 13.02 8.95
CA ALA A 268 11.17 12.13 7.80
C ALA A 268 10.63 10.76 8.22
N ALA A 269 11.02 10.24 9.37
CA ALA A 269 10.48 9.00 9.93
C ALA A 269 8.99 9.12 10.25
N GLU A 270 8.53 10.20 10.87
CA GLU A 270 7.12 10.48 11.13
C GLU A 270 6.31 10.56 9.83
N ASP A 271 6.83 11.26 8.82
CA ASP A 271 6.18 11.39 7.52
C ASP A 271 5.98 10.02 6.85
N ASN A 272 6.92 9.10 7.00
CA ASN A 272 6.86 7.72 6.51
C ASN A 272 6.10 6.75 7.42
N GLY A 273 5.60 7.19 8.59
CA GLY A 273 4.90 6.33 9.54
C GLY A 273 5.82 5.37 10.31
N PHE A 274 7.11 5.67 10.39
CA PHE A 274 8.06 4.90 11.18
C PHE A 274 7.90 5.22 12.67
N VAL A 275 8.24 4.25 13.50
CA VAL A 275 8.07 4.31 14.96
C VAL A 275 9.37 4.70 15.62
N HIS A 276 9.32 5.72 16.47
CA HIS A 276 10.45 6.06 17.33
C HIS A 276 10.56 5.05 18.47
N GLN A 277 11.73 4.49 18.64
CA GLN A 277 12.06 3.61 19.76
C GLN A 277 13.40 4.03 20.37
N ILE A 278 13.48 3.95 21.69
CA ILE A 278 14.74 4.09 22.41
C ILE A 278 15.22 2.73 22.93
N THR A 279 16.53 2.59 22.99
CA THR A 279 17.18 1.39 23.49
C THR A 279 17.65 1.62 24.92
N ASN A 280 17.14 0.83 25.89
CA ASN A 280 17.42 0.98 27.31
C ASN A 280 18.06 -0.28 27.92
N ILE A 281 19.16 -0.71 27.40
CA ILE A 281 19.85 -1.91 27.90
C ILE A 281 20.39 -1.71 29.34
N ASP A 282 20.84 -0.50 29.64
CA ASP A 282 21.50 -0.15 30.90
C ASP A 282 20.56 0.40 31.99
N GLY A 283 19.23 0.21 31.82
CA GLY A 283 18.26 0.62 32.82
C GLY A 283 17.79 2.05 32.67
N ALA A 284 17.31 2.63 33.78
CA ALA A 284 16.73 3.96 33.79
C ALA A 284 17.74 5.05 33.42
N ASN A 285 17.23 6.05 32.69
CA ASN A 285 17.99 7.29 32.35
C ASN A 285 19.17 7.12 31.38
N LYS A 286 19.35 5.96 30.75
CA LYS A 286 20.41 5.78 29.77
C LYS A 286 19.87 5.07 28.54
N ILE A 287 20.17 5.64 27.37
CA ILE A 287 19.92 5.00 26.07
C ILE A 287 21.21 5.10 25.23
N PHE A 288 21.34 4.25 24.22
CA PHE A 288 22.46 4.32 23.29
C PHE A 288 22.01 4.64 21.86
N ALA A 289 20.72 4.53 21.54
CA ALA A 289 20.20 4.91 20.23
C ALA A 289 18.72 5.32 20.28
N ILE A 290 18.35 6.19 19.34
CA ILE A 290 16.97 6.48 18.92
C ILE A 290 16.78 5.84 17.57
N CYS A 291 15.94 4.82 17.51
CA CYS A 291 15.65 4.08 16.28
C CYS A 291 14.38 4.62 15.61
N ASN A 292 14.36 4.64 14.27
CA ASN A 292 13.21 5.01 13.45
C ASN A 292 12.75 3.78 12.65
N CYS A 293 11.83 3.03 13.23
CA CYS A 293 11.59 1.64 12.90
C CYS A 293 10.41 1.43 11.96
N ASN A 294 10.66 0.74 10.83
CA ASN A 294 9.58 0.14 10.04
C ASN A 294 9.15 -1.18 10.70
N VAL A 295 7.85 -1.34 10.97
CA VAL A 295 7.30 -2.54 11.60
C VAL A 295 7.52 -3.81 10.78
N ASN A 296 7.63 -3.69 9.46
CA ASN A 296 7.80 -4.83 8.57
C ASN A 296 9.21 -5.46 8.67
N VAL A 297 10.18 -4.71 9.15
CA VAL A 297 11.57 -5.16 9.28
C VAL A 297 12.05 -5.23 10.72
N CYS A 298 11.57 -4.36 11.62
CA CYS A 298 12.05 -4.28 13.01
C CYS A 298 11.69 -5.51 13.83
N TYR A 299 12.68 -6.15 14.44
CA TYR A 299 12.47 -7.35 15.27
C TYR A 299 11.62 -7.06 16.51
N ALA A 300 11.83 -5.95 17.18
CA ALA A 300 11.07 -5.59 18.38
C ALA A 300 9.59 -5.32 18.07
N LEU A 301 9.29 -4.68 16.94
CA LEU A 301 7.91 -4.29 16.60
C LEU A 301 7.12 -5.41 15.91
N ARG A 302 7.74 -6.21 15.04
CA ARG A 302 7.01 -7.22 14.27
C ARG A 302 6.66 -8.47 15.08
N THR A 303 7.25 -8.69 16.26
CA THR A 303 7.00 -9.87 17.10
C THR A 303 5.53 -10.06 17.44
N SER A 304 4.80 -8.98 17.72
CA SER A 304 3.37 -9.07 18.02
C SER A 304 2.55 -9.56 16.81
N GLN A 305 2.98 -9.22 15.60
CA GLN A 305 2.33 -9.70 14.38
C GLN A 305 2.75 -11.15 14.07
N LEU A 306 4.05 -11.46 14.25
CA LEU A 306 4.57 -12.80 14.01
C LEU A 306 3.91 -13.84 14.89
N PHE A 307 3.77 -13.54 16.18
CA PHE A 307 3.31 -14.49 17.19
C PHE A 307 1.88 -14.21 17.69
N ASN A 308 1.19 -13.21 17.10
CA ASN A 308 -0.12 -12.74 17.54
C ASN A 308 -0.17 -12.46 19.05
N THR A 309 0.85 -11.78 19.57
CA THR A 309 1.01 -11.43 21.00
C THR A 309 0.93 -9.91 21.20
N PRO A 310 0.72 -9.42 22.43
CA PRO A 310 1.00 -8.03 22.75
C PRO A 310 2.44 -7.68 22.42
N ASN A 311 2.69 -6.44 21.98
CA ASN A 311 4.03 -6.02 21.60
C ASN A 311 4.92 -5.87 22.85
N MET A 312 6.15 -6.35 22.77
CA MET A 312 7.16 -6.16 23.82
C MET A 312 7.60 -4.71 23.97
N SER A 313 7.72 -4.02 22.85
CA SER A 313 8.10 -2.61 22.80
C SER A 313 6.83 -1.75 22.61
N ARG A 314 6.50 -0.99 23.63
CA ARG A 314 5.37 -0.06 23.61
C ARG A 314 5.63 1.13 24.54
N SER A 315 4.81 2.16 24.39
CA SER A 315 4.76 3.31 25.32
C SER A 315 3.67 3.11 26.41
N ALA A 316 3.57 4.06 27.32
CA ALA A 316 2.51 4.12 28.34
C ALA A 316 1.10 4.41 27.74
N TYR A 317 1.04 4.74 26.46
CA TYR A 317 -0.17 5.26 25.84
C TYR A 317 -0.92 4.20 25.02
N VAL A 318 -2.23 4.45 24.89
CA VAL A 318 -3.15 3.69 24.03
C VAL A 318 -3.97 4.70 23.23
N ALA A 319 -4.11 4.48 21.93
CA ALA A 319 -4.95 5.33 21.09
C ALA A 319 -6.45 5.01 21.35
N LYS A 320 -7.26 6.08 21.43
CA LYS A 320 -8.74 5.99 21.47
C LYS A 320 -9.33 6.81 20.34
N VAL A 321 -10.46 6.35 19.84
CA VAL A 321 -11.20 6.98 18.74
C VAL A 321 -12.45 7.65 19.28
N GLU A 322 -12.57 8.93 19.01
CA GLU A 322 -13.83 9.65 19.17
C GLU A 322 -14.70 9.41 17.92
N LYS A 323 -15.65 8.50 18.04
CA LYS A 323 -16.48 8.04 16.92
C LYS A 323 -17.26 9.19 16.26
N ALA A 324 -17.69 10.19 17.05
CA ALA A 324 -18.42 11.35 16.53
C ALA A 324 -17.62 12.10 15.46
N ASN A 325 -16.32 12.28 15.68
CA ASN A 325 -15.43 13.00 14.79
C ASN A 325 -14.90 12.13 13.65
N CYS A 326 -14.82 10.84 13.86
CA CYS A 326 -14.25 9.90 12.89
C CYS A 326 -15.13 9.76 11.64
N VAL A 327 -14.51 9.70 10.47
CA VAL A 327 -15.17 9.55 9.15
C VAL A 327 -14.69 8.30 8.40
N ALA A 328 -14.03 7.37 9.08
CA ALA A 328 -13.49 6.13 8.47
C ALA A 328 -12.65 6.37 7.20
N CYS A 329 -11.90 7.46 7.13
CA CYS A 329 -11.04 7.74 5.97
C CYS A 329 -9.94 6.66 5.78
N GLY A 330 -9.60 5.94 6.84
CA GLY A 330 -8.62 4.84 6.81
C GLY A 330 -7.16 5.29 6.92
N LYS A 331 -6.86 6.59 7.02
CA LYS A 331 -5.49 7.09 7.09
C LYS A 331 -4.75 6.58 8.33
N CYS A 332 -5.41 6.53 9.48
CA CYS A 332 -4.85 5.95 10.70
C CYS A 332 -4.65 4.43 10.61
N VAL A 333 -5.45 3.72 9.80
CA VAL A 333 -5.28 2.27 9.54
C VAL A 333 -4.05 2.02 8.69
N GLU A 334 -3.89 2.76 7.60
CA GLU A 334 -2.74 2.66 6.68
C GLU A 334 -1.40 2.90 7.39
N PHE A 335 -1.35 3.92 8.23
CA PHE A 335 -0.14 4.32 8.94
C PHE A 335 0.04 3.61 10.29
N CYS A 336 -0.90 2.75 10.72
CA CYS A 336 -0.74 2.03 11.97
C CYS A 336 0.34 0.94 11.85
N PRO A 337 1.53 1.12 12.45
CA PRO A 337 2.63 0.17 12.31
C PRO A 337 2.31 -1.18 12.98
N ALA A 338 1.48 -1.19 14.01
CA ALA A 338 1.12 -2.38 14.76
C ALA A 338 -0.14 -3.09 14.24
N GLY A 339 -0.82 -2.52 13.20
CA GLY A 339 -2.10 -3.06 12.73
C GLY A 339 -3.21 -3.04 13.79
N ALA A 340 -3.08 -2.15 14.78
CA ALA A 340 -4.02 -2.03 15.89
C ALA A 340 -5.29 -1.25 15.51
N VAL A 341 -5.19 -0.32 14.57
CA VAL A 341 -6.33 0.49 14.10
C VAL A 341 -6.99 -0.21 12.93
N LYS A 342 -8.30 -0.34 12.97
CA LYS A 342 -9.13 -0.96 11.93
C LYS A 342 -10.33 -0.09 11.61
N LEU A 343 -10.99 -0.33 10.49
CA LEU A 343 -12.24 0.32 10.14
C LEU A 343 -13.42 -0.47 10.69
N GLY A 344 -14.40 0.22 11.25
CA GLY A 344 -15.62 -0.32 11.82
C GLY A 344 -16.84 0.52 11.43
N GLN A 345 -17.94 0.36 12.17
CA GLN A 345 -19.21 1.04 11.94
C GLN A 345 -19.62 1.92 13.13
N LYS A 346 -20.42 2.95 12.83
CA LYS A 346 -21.13 3.76 13.82
C LYS A 346 -22.60 3.37 13.94
N LEU A 347 -23.15 2.77 12.88
CA LEU A 347 -24.58 2.45 12.81
C LEU A 347 -24.91 1.28 13.73
N CYS A 348 -26.11 1.33 14.30
CA CYS A 348 -26.70 0.21 15.03
C CYS A 348 -27.61 -0.60 14.11
N ASP A 349 -27.81 -1.86 14.45
CA ASP A 349 -28.83 -2.70 13.86
C ASP A 349 -30.24 -2.29 14.33
N LYS A 350 -31.28 -2.93 13.82
CA LYS A 350 -32.68 -2.69 14.23
C LYS A 350 -32.99 -3.03 15.67
N GLU A 351 -32.14 -3.79 16.33
CA GLU A 351 -32.24 -4.14 17.75
C GLU A 351 -31.55 -3.10 18.65
N GLY A 352 -30.90 -2.09 18.07
CA GLY A 352 -30.17 -1.03 18.75
C GLY A 352 -28.74 -1.41 19.16
N CYS A 353 -28.22 -2.52 18.66
CA CYS A 353 -26.85 -2.95 18.91
C CYS A 353 -25.88 -2.37 17.90
N GLU A 354 -24.67 -2.00 18.34
CA GLU A 354 -23.60 -1.65 17.40
C GLU A 354 -23.30 -2.83 16.48
N VAL A 355 -23.21 -2.58 15.16
CA VAL A 355 -22.81 -3.59 14.19
C VAL A 355 -21.39 -4.04 14.48
N GLN A 356 -21.22 -5.29 14.88
CA GLN A 356 -19.93 -5.87 15.19
C GLN A 356 -19.43 -6.70 14.02
N TYR A 357 -18.11 -6.62 13.79
CA TYR A 357 -17.43 -7.39 12.78
C TYR A 357 -16.57 -8.49 13.40
N PRO A 358 -16.35 -9.60 12.68
CA PRO A 358 -15.47 -10.66 13.16
C PRO A 358 -14.08 -10.09 13.51
N ARG A 359 -13.61 -10.36 14.71
CA ARG A 359 -12.26 -10.02 15.16
C ARG A 359 -11.46 -11.29 15.46
N ILE A 360 -10.17 -11.19 15.32
CA ILE A 360 -9.29 -12.29 15.74
C ILE A 360 -9.26 -12.30 17.28
N PRO A 361 -9.50 -13.45 17.93
CA PRO A 361 -9.43 -13.56 19.38
C PRO A 361 -8.07 -13.12 19.90
N LEU A 362 -8.07 -12.39 21.01
CA LEU A 362 -6.84 -11.90 21.64
C LEU A 362 -6.12 -13.05 22.38
N PRO A 363 -4.81 -12.91 22.63
CA PRO A 363 -4.04 -13.92 23.37
C PRO A 363 -4.63 -14.27 24.74
N ALA A 364 -5.23 -13.30 25.43
CA ALA A 364 -5.86 -13.53 26.72
C ALA A 364 -7.18 -14.32 26.64
N GLU A 365 -7.75 -14.46 25.46
CA GLU A 365 -9.04 -15.11 25.21
C GLU A 365 -8.92 -16.56 24.75
N GLN A 366 -7.71 -17.02 24.43
CA GLN A 366 -7.45 -18.38 23.94
C GLN A 366 -6.10 -18.92 24.40
N PRO A 367 -5.92 -20.25 24.44
CA PRO A 367 -4.64 -20.88 24.78
C PRO A 367 -3.55 -20.52 23.79
N TRP A 368 -2.32 -20.35 24.27
CA TRP A 368 -1.11 -20.03 23.49
C TRP A 368 -0.19 -21.23 23.34
N GLY A 369 0.43 -21.35 22.18
CA GLY A 369 1.47 -22.33 21.91
C GLY A 369 1.85 -22.33 20.43
N GLU A 370 2.83 -23.16 20.05
CA GLU A 370 3.31 -23.27 18.66
C GLU A 370 2.20 -23.60 17.65
N HIS A 371 1.13 -24.24 18.07
CA HIS A 371 -0.04 -24.53 17.25
C HIS A 371 -0.80 -23.25 16.81
N MET A 372 -0.53 -22.10 17.43
CA MET A 372 -1.16 -20.81 17.10
C MET A 372 -0.50 -20.14 15.90
N TRP A 373 0.70 -20.55 15.52
CA TRP A 373 1.40 -20.04 14.34
C TRP A 373 1.99 -21.19 13.51
N SER A 374 2.09 -20.97 12.22
CA SER A 374 2.72 -21.90 11.27
C SER A 374 4.12 -21.38 10.90
N HIS A 375 4.89 -22.17 10.14
CA HIS A 375 6.16 -21.72 9.57
C HIS A 375 6.00 -20.48 8.66
N ASN A 376 4.81 -20.28 8.09
CA ASN A 376 4.41 -19.11 7.29
C ASN A 376 3.80 -17.97 8.10
N TYR A 377 3.83 -18.02 9.41
CA TYR A 377 3.13 -17.05 10.27
C TYR A 377 3.56 -15.59 10.01
N ARG A 378 4.74 -15.35 9.50
CA ARG A 378 5.25 -14.02 9.14
C ARG A 378 4.36 -13.36 8.10
N ASP A 379 4.04 -14.06 7.03
CA ASP A 379 3.22 -13.56 5.94
C ASP A 379 1.73 -13.65 6.27
N VAL A 380 1.32 -14.79 6.81
CA VAL A 380 -0.06 -15.02 7.25
C VAL A 380 -0.53 -13.97 8.26
N ASN A 381 0.29 -13.63 9.25
CA ASN A 381 -0.10 -12.65 10.27
C ASN A 381 0.04 -11.20 9.84
N ARG A 382 0.90 -10.88 8.87
CA ARG A 382 1.07 -9.54 8.33
C ARG A 382 0.00 -9.13 7.35
N ILE A 383 -0.55 -10.08 6.62
CA ILE A 383 -1.63 -9.85 5.67
C ILE A 383 -2.94 -9.48 6.36
N ASN A 384 -2.95 -9.46 7.66
CA ASN A 384 -4.10 -9.30 8.53
C ASN A 384 -4.58 -7.90 8.74
N CYS A 385 -4.49 -7.05 7.82
CA CYS A 385 -5.31 -5.87 7.83
C CYS A 385 -6.71 -6.24 7.34
N TYR A 386 -7.45 -7.01 8.12
CA TYR A 386 -8.90 -7.07 7.96
C TYR A 386 -9.45 -5.70 8.31
N ASP A 387 -9.66 -4.87 7.31
CA ASP A 387 -10.50 -3.70 7.42
C ASP A 387 -11.94 -4.20 7.45
N THR A 388 -12.31 -4.74 8.59
CA THR A 388 -13.66 -5.20 8.84
C THR A 388 -14.55 -4.00 8.98
N GLY A 389 -15.40 -3.80 8.00
CA GLY A 389 -16.46 -2.80 8.05
C GLY A 389 -15.95 -1.36 7.85
N THR A 390 -16.43 -0.76 6.85
CA THR A 390 -16.20 0.64 6.54
C THR A 390 -17.49 1.22 5.98
N ALA A 391 -17.49 2.50 5.64
CA ALA A 391 -18.58 3.07 4.89
C ALA A 391 -18.77 2.30 3.58
N PRO A 392 -19.99 1.86 3.24
CA PRO A 392 -20.24 1.10 2.00
C PRO A 392 -19.76 1.84 0.75
N CYS A 393 -19.85 3.17 0.72
CA CYS A 393 -19.34 3.99 -0.38
C CYS A 393 -17.81 3.88 -0.58
N LYS A 394 -17.04 3.76 0.51
CA LYS A 394 -15.59 3.53 0.42
C LYS A 394 -15.29 2.10 -0.04
N THR A 395 -16.02 1.13 0.48
CA THR A 395 -15.85 -0.30 0.13
C THR A 395 -16.14 -0.56 -1.35
N ALA A 396 -17.20 0.03 -1.89
CA ALA A 396 -17.61 -0.14 -3.28
C ALA A 396 -16.68 0.56 -4.28
N CYS A 397 -15.92 1.56 -3.84
CA CYS A 397 -14.96 2.25 -4.70
C CYS A 397 -13.71 1.37 -4.92
N PRO A 398 -13.31 1.04 -6.16
CA PRO A 398 -12.11 0.25 -6.44
C PRO A 398 -10.82 0.86 -5.88
N ALA A 399 -10.71 2.20 -5.90
CA ALA A 399 -9.58 2.93 -5.33
C ALA A 399 -9.72 3.19 -3.82
N HIS A 400 -10.85 2.80 -3.20
CA HIS A 400 -11.14 3.01 -1.79
C HIS A 400 -11.01 4.46 -1.32
N VAL A 401 -11.47 5.42 -2.14
CA VAL A 401 -11.44 6.84 -1.83
C VAL A 401 -12.20 7.12 -0.53
N ALA A 402 -11.66 8.01 0.29
CA ALA A 402 -12.18 8.33 1.61
C ALA A 402 -13.44 9.22 1.54
N VAL A 403 -14.55 8.69 0.97
CA VAL A 403 -15.78 9.43 0.65
C VAL A 403 -16.33 10.22 1.84
N GLN A 404 -16.56 9.59 2.97
CA GLN A 404 -17.10 10.30 4.16
C GLN A 404 -16.18 11.44 4.62
N GLY A 405 -14.85 11.26 4.44
CA GLY A 405 -13.86 12.25 4.83
C GLY A 405 -13.97 13.53 4.01
N TYR A 406 -13.95 13.42 2.69
CA TYR A 406 -14.04 14.62 1.86
C TYR A 406 -15.43 15.28 1.89
N LEU A 407 -16.50 14.49 2.08
CA LEU A 407 -17.83 15.05 2.29
C LEU A 407 -17.90 15.90 3.58
N LYS A 408 -17.30 15.42 4.69
CA LYS A 408 -17.25 16.19 5.94
C LYS A 408 -16.42 17.45 5.79
N LEU A 409 -15.24 17.36 5.17
CA LEU A 409 -14.38 18.54 4.93
C LEU A 409 -15.07 19.57 4.01
N ALA A 410 -15.76 19.11 2.97
CA ALA A 410 -16.54 19.98 2.09
C ALA A 410 -17.69 20.67 2.84
N LYS A 411 -18.40 19.94 3.73
CA LYS A 411 -19.41 20.52 4.61
C LYS A 411 -18.85 21.65 5.48
N GLU A 412 -17.63 21.49 5.95
CA GLU A 412 -16.92 22.48 6.79
C GLU A 412 -16.29 23.64 5.97
N GLY A 413 -16.39 23.61 4.64
CA GLY A 413 -15.75 24.59 3.76
C GLY A 413 -14.24 24.40 3.59
N ARG A 414 -13.68 23.30 4.05
CA ARG A 414 -12.25 22.93 3.95
C ARG A 414 -11.98 22.21 2.63
N TYR A 415 -12.16 22.92 1.52
CA TYR A 415 -12.14 22.32 0.18
C TYR A 415 -10.76 21.79 -0.23
N ASP A 416 -9.68 22.49 0.13
CA ASP A 416 -8.31 22.07 -0.18
C ASP A 416 -7.94 20.79 0.57
N ASP A 417 -8.32 20.68 1.84
CA ASP A 417 -8.13 19.46 2.63
C ASP A 417 -8.98 18.29 2.07
N ALA A 418 -10.19 18.58 1.59
CA ALA A 418 -11.05 17.58 0.95
C ALA A 418 -10.43 17.06 -0.33
N LEU A 419 -9.90 17.94 -1.18
CA LEU A 419 -9.21 17.55 -2.41
C LEU A 419 -7.92 16.78 -2.11
N ALA A 420 -7.12 17.20 -1.14
CA ALA A 420 -5.92 16.49 -0.70
C ALA A 420 -6.25 15.05 -0.27
N LEU A 421 -7.38 14.86 0.41
CA LEU A 421 -7.84 13.54 0.82
C LEU A 421 -8.29 12.68 -0.37
N ILE A 422 -8.91 13.26 -1.40
CA ILE A 422 -9.25 12.55 -2.64
C ILE A 422 -7.99 12.17 -3.41
N LYS A 423 -7.07 13.13 -3.65
CA LYS A 423 -5.84 12.93 -4.44
C LYS A 423 -4.88 11.91 -3.81
N LYS A 424 -5.04 11.58 -2.54
CA LYS A 424 -4.32 10.48 -1.90
C LYS A 424 -4.63 9.11 -2.56
N ASP A 425 -5.89 8.87 -2.95
CA ASP A 425 -6.35 7.58 -3.48
C ASP A 425 -6.78 7.66 -4.96
N ASN A 426 -6.95 8.88 -5.50
CA ASN A 426 -7.36 9.15 -6.88
C ASN A 426 -6.64 10.38 -7.42
N PRO A 427 -5.65 10.23 -8.33
CA PRO A 427 -4.91 11.33 -8.93
C PRO A 427 -5.71 12.15 -9.95
N LEU A 428 -6.85 11.65 -10.44
CA LEU A 428 -7.67 12.23 -11.49
C LEU A 428 -9.12 12.49 -10.99
N PRO A 429 -9.31 13.33 -9.95
CA PRO A 429 -10.63 13.54 -9.35
C PRO A 429 -11.62 14.24 -10.28
N ALA A 430 -11.18 15.19 -11.13
CA ALA A 430 -12.06 15.88 -12.07
C ALA A 430 -12.52 14.93 -13.18
N VAL A 431 -11.61 14.16 -13.78
CA VAL A 431 -11.96 13.09 -14.73
C VAL A 431 -13.00 12.16 -14.13
N CYS A 432 -12.76 11.64 -12.92
CA CYS A 432 -13.72 10.76 -12.26
C CYS A 432 -15.04 11.47 -11.90
N GLY A 433 -15.06 12.78 -11.69
CA GLY A 433 -16.25 13.57 -11.46
C GLY A 433 -17.18 13.67 -12.69
N HIS A 434 -16.65 13.39 -13.88
CA HIS A 434 -17.40 13.43 -15.14
C HIS A 434 -17.80 12.05 -15.67
N VAL A 435 -16.93 11.03 -15.45
CA VAL A 435 -17.07 9.72 -16.15
C VAL A 435 -17.11 8.50 -15.23
N CYS A 436 -17.22 8.68 -13.91
CA CYS A 436 -17.31 7.57 -12.97
C CYS A 436 -18.69 6.88 -13.04
N ASN A 437 -18.68 5.56 -12.87
CA ASN A 437 -19.91 4.77 -12.79
C ASN A 437 -20.61 4.79 -11.43
N ARG A 438 -20.17 5.63 -10.49
CA ARG A 438 -20.83 5.97 -9.20
C ARG A 438 -21.17 4.79 -8.29
N ARG A 439 -20.42 3.68 -8.31
CA ARG A 439 -20.64 2.52 -7.41
C ARG A 439 -20.73 2.92 -5.92
N CYS A 440 -20.07 4.00 -5.52
CA CYS A 440 -20.16 4.53 -4.18
C CYS A 440 -21.56 5.08 -3.84
N GLU A 441 -22.28 5.62 -4.81
CA GLU A 441 -23.66 6.10 -4.66
C GLU A 441 -24.63 4.90 -4.61
N ASP A 442 -24.47 3.90 -5.48
CA ASP A 442 -25.27 2.66 -5.47
C ASP A 442 -25.17 1.94 -4.13
N ALA A 443 -23.95 1.97 -3.53
CA ALA A 443 -23.69 1.36 -2.22
C ALA A 443 -24.09 2.24 -1.04
N CYS A 444 -24.45 3.52 -1.25
CA CYS A 444 -24.68 4.48 -0.18
C CYS A 444 -25.84 4.08 0.73
N THR A 445 -25.60 3.98 2.06
CA THR A 445 -26.62 3.64 3.04
C THR A 445 -27.74 4.68 3.10
N ARG A 446 -27.47 5.95 2.74
CA ARG A 446 -28.51 6.99 2.66
C ARG A 446 -29.65 6.61 1.71
N GLY A 447 -29.37 5.80 0.68
CA GLY A 447 -30.39 5.29 -0.24
C GLY A 447 -31.46 4.42 0.42
N THR A 448 -31.27 3.97 1.68
CA THR A 448 -32.32 3.27 2.47
C THR A 448 -33.22 4.24 3.24
N VAL A 449 -32.85 5.51 3.35
CA VAL A 449 -33.63 6.58 4.01
C VAL A 449 -34.49 7.34 2.99
N ASP A 450 -33.81 7.84 1.96
CA ASP A 450 -34.41 8.60 0.85
C ASP A 450 -33.65 8.34 -0.46
N GLU A 451 -32.71 9.16 -0.83
CA GLU A 451 -31.87 9.02 -2.03
C GLU A 451 -30.38 9.00 -1.64
N ALA A 452 -29.56 8.26 -2.38
CA ALA A 452 -28.11 8.25 -2.18
C ALA A 452 -27.54 9.67 -2.20
N VAL A 453 -26.47 9.92 -1.45
CA VAL A 453 -25.74 11.21 -1.52
C VAL A 453 -25.11 11.38 -2.90
N ALA A 454 -25.17 12.57 -3.48
CA ALA A 454 -24.53 12.92 -4.75
C ALA A 454 -23.00 13.04 -4.58
N ILE A 455 -22.37 11.89 -4.32
CA ILE A 455 -20.97 11.77 -3.94
C ILE A 455 -20.05 12.25 -5.06
N ASP A 456 -20.41 11.89 -6.30
CA ASP A 456 -19.62 12.20 -7.48
C ASP A 456 -19.66 13.69 -7.83
N GLU A 457 -20.83 14.31 -7.70
CA GLU A 457 -21.01 15.74 -7.93
C GLU A 457 -20.22 16.59 -6.92
N VAL A 458 -20.16 16.18 -5.65
CA VAL A 458 -19.31 16.85 -4.65
C VAL A 458 -17.82 16.72 -5.01
N LYS A 459 -17.38 15.56 -5.47
CA LYS A 459 -16.01 15.33 -5.93
C LYS A 459 -15.69 16.21 -7.15
N ARG A 460 -16.61 16.28 -8.13
CA ARG A 460 -16.50 17.14 -9.30
C ARG A 460 -16.32 18.61 -8.89
N PHE A 461 -17.19 19.12 -8.02
CA PHE A 461 -17.10 20.48 -7.49
C PHE A 461 -15.73 20.79 -6.89
N LEU A 462 -15.21 19.89 -6.04
CA LEU A 462 -13.92 20.07 -5.38
C LEU A 462 -12.75 20.10 -6.38
N ALA A 463 -12.79 19.24 -7.38
CA ALA A 463 -11.74 19.15 -8.38
C ALA A 463 -11.76 20.33 -9.37
N GLU A 464 -12.93 20.71 -9.89
CA GLU A 464 -13.07 21.86 -10.79
C GLU A 464 -12.69 23.18 -10.10
N ARG A 465 -13.03 23.33 -8.81
CA ARG A 465 -12.62 24.48 -8.02
C ARG A 465 -11.08 24.63 -8.00
N ASP A 466 -10.34 23.55 -7.78
CA ASP A 466 -8.87 23.53 -7.78
C ASP A 466 -8.30 23.85 -9.16
N LEU A 467 -8.85 23.24 -10.21
CA LEU A 467 -8.39 23.45 -11.57
C LEU A 467 -8.61 24.90 -12.07
N ASN A 468 -9.61 25.60 -11.53
CA ASN A 468 -9.91 26.99 -11.84
C ASN A 468 -9.21 27.99 -10.90
N ALA A 469 -8.47 27.54 -9.89
CA ALA A 469 -7.71 28.37 -8.98
C ALA A 469 -6.41 28.88 -9.61
N GLU A 470 -5.89 30.01 -9.12
CA GLU A 470 -4.58 30.53 -9.56
C GLU A 470 -3.44 29.59 -9.24
N THR A 471 -3.53 28.90 -8.09
CA THR A 471 -2.56 27.88 -7.65
C THR A 471 -3.29 26.57 -7.43
N ARG A 472 -2.78 25.50 -8.04
CA ARG A 472 -3.31 24.14 -7.91
C ARG A 472 -2.68 23.39 -6.75
N TYR A 473 -3.46 22.48 -6.16
CA TYR A 473 -2.95 21.59 -5.15
C TYR A 473 -2.03 20.52 -5.75
N ILE A 474 -0.75 20.59 -5.41
CA ILE A 474 0.26 19.58 -5.74
C ILE A 474 0.56 18.76 -4.49
N PRO A 475 0.35 17.44 -4.50
CA PRO A 475 0.61 16.61 -3.31
C PRO A 475 2.07 16.58 -2.90
N LYS A 476 2.31 16.59 -1.58
CA LYS A 476 3.65 16.47 -1.01
C LYS A 476 4.17 15.04 -1.19
N LYS A 477 5.41 14.90 -1.64
CA LYS A 477 6.11 13.61 -1.72
C LYS A 477 6.39 13.05 -0.31
N THR A 478 6.29 11.74 -0.17
CA THR A 478 6.67 10.98 1.03
C THR A 478 7.69 9.94 0.62
N ILE A 479 8.94 10.20 0.91
CA ILE A 479 10.08 9.44 0.38
C ILE A 479 10.67 8.57 1.49
N PRO A 480 10.69 7.22 1.34
CA PRO A 480 11.28 6.32 2.34
C PRO A 480 12.81 6.19 2.20
N SER A 481 13.47 7.29 1.93
CA SER A 481 14.92 7.43 1.86
C SER A 481 15.35 8.82 2.31
N LEU A 482 16.40 8.89 3.12
CA LEU A 482 17.01 10.16 3.56
C LEU A 482 17.86 10.84 2.46
N LYS A 483 18.08 10.15 1.32
CA LYS A 483 18.75 10.72 0.14
C LYS A 483 17.83 11.64 -0.68
N GLY A 484 16.54 11.73 -0.34
CA GLY A 484 15.57 12.61 -0.98
C GLY A 484 15.00 12.11 -2.31
N GLY A 485 15.25 10.86 -2.70
CA GLY A 485 14.70 10.23 -3.91
C GLY A 485 15.39 8.92 -4.25
N PHE A 486 15.01 8.37 -5.41
CA PHE A 486 15.54 7.13 -5.96
C PHE A 486 15.99 7.36 -7.40
N ASP A 487 17.12 6.78 -7.79
CA ASP A 487 17.74 6.93 -9.12
C ASP A 487 17.33 5.82 -10.09
N GLU A 488 16.64 4.78 -9.62
CA GLU A 488 16.20 3.66 -10.44
C GLU A 488 15.21 4.14 -11.51
N LYS A 489 15.53 3.85 -12.79
CA LYS A 489 14.68 4.20 -13.91
C LYS A 489 13.52 3.22 -14.05
N ILE A 490 12.31 3.75 -14.16
CA ILE A 490 11.08 2.96 -14.36
C ILE A 490 10.38 3.47 -15.61
N ALA A 491 10.07 2.55 -16.53
CA ALA A 491 9.32 2.82 -17.74
C ALA A 491 7.85 2.44 -17.59
N ILE A 492 6.96 3.32 -18.01
CA ILE A 492 5.52 3.09 -18.05
C ILE A 492 5.07 3.15 -19.51
N ILE A 493 4.37 2.13 -19.99
CA ILE A 493 3.97 1.99 -21.38
C ILE A 493 2.48 2.24 -21.49
N GLY A 494 2.11 3.41 -22.02
CA GLY A 494 0.76 3.92 -22.14
C GLY A 494 0.41 5.00 -21.12
N ALA A 495 -0.04 6.15 -21.60
CA ALA A 495 -0.47 7.32 -20.82
C ALA A 495 -1.98 7.35 -20.56
N GLY A 496 -2.64 6.20 -20.49
CA GLY A 496 -4.02 6.06 -20.01
C GLY A 496 -4.12 6.18 -18.49
N PRO A 497 -5.33 6.10 -17.87
CA PRO A 497 -5.53 6.32 -16.44
C PRO A 497 -4.70 5.38 -15.55
N ALA A 498 -4.43 4.13 -15.98
CA ALA A 498 -3.60 3.21 -15.23
C ALA A 498 -2.11 3.63 -15.21
N GLY A 499 -1.57 4.01 -16.37
CA GLY A 499 -0.17 4.47 -16.48
C GLY A 499 0.05 5.81 -15.79
N LEU A 500 -0.86 6.77 -15.96
CA LEU A 500 -0.82 8.06 -15.27
C LEU A 500 -0.87 7.90 -13.75
N SER A 501 -1.75 7.01 -13.25
CA SER A 501 -1.84 6.69 -11.83
C SER A 501 -0.57 6.04 -11.30
N CYS A 502 0.00 5.05 -12.02
CA CYS A 502 1.25 4.42 -11.63
C CYS A 502 2.39 5.45 -11.53
N ALA A 503 2.53 6.32 -12.53
CA ALA A 503 3.53 7.38 -12.56
C ALA A 503 3.36 8.36 -11.38
N TYR A 504 2.12 8.75 -11.08
CA TYR A 504 1.79 9.64 -9.98
C TYR A 504 2.28 9.07 -8.63
N TYR A 505 1.94 7.82 -8.32
CA TYR A 505 2.34 7.22 -7.04
C TYR A 505 3.85 6.97 -6.96
N LEU A 506 4.51 6.60 -8.05
CA LEU A 506 5.97 6.50 -8.10
C LEU A 506 6.63 7.87 -7.87
N ALA A 507 6.12 8.93 -8.48
CA ALA A 507 6.64 10.29 -8.28
C ALA A 507 6.46 10.77 -6.83
N LEU A 508 5.33 10.45 -6.18
CA LEU A 508 5.10 10.73 -4.76
C LEU A 508 6.07 9.97 -3.85
N THR A 509 6.53 8.80 -4.27
CA THR A 509 7.51 7.99 -3.54
C THR A 509 8.95 8.45 -3.77
N GLY A 510 9.20 9.35 -4.74
CA GLY A 510 10.52 9.96 -4.99
C GLY A 510 11.22 9.53 -6.27
N TYR A 511 10.54 8.80 -7.17
CA TYR A 511 11.05 8.47 -8.50
C TYR A 511 10.80 9.59 -9.52
N LYS A 512 11.48 9.46 -10.67
CA LYS A 512 11.23 10.24 -11.89
C LYS A 512 10.87 9.26 -13.02
N PRO A 513 9.65 8.67 -13.01
CA PRO A 513 9.28 7.69 -14.02
C PRO A 513 9.10 8.36 -15.39
N THR A 514 9.35 7.58 -16.45
CA THR A 514 9.09 8.00 -17.84
C THR A 514 7.91 7.22 -18.39
N ILE A 515 6.89 7.92 -18.90
CA ILE A 515 5.77 7.33 -19.64
C ILE A 515 6.08 7.41 -21.13
N PHE A 516 5.94 6.29 -21.84
CA PHE A 516 5.99 6.18 -23.29
C PHE A 516 4.56 6.00 -23.82
N GLU A 517 4.11 6.93 -24.68
CA GLU A 517 2.77 6.94 -25.26
C GLU A 517 2.87 6.94 -26.79
N LYS A 518 2.18 6.00 -27.44
CA LYS A 518 2.20 5.89 -28.91
C LYS A 518 1.47 7.02 -29.62
N ASN A 519 0.45 7.59 -29.00
CA ASN A 519 -0.30 8.70 -29.56
C ASN A 519 0.41 10.04 -29.32
N GLU A 520 -0.01 11.07 -30.03
CA GLU A 520 0.55 12.42 -29.94
C GLU A 520 0.29 13.10 -28.61
N GLU A 521 -0.79 12.70 -27.89
CA GLU A 521 -1.18 13.29 -26.62
C GLU A 521 -1.53 12.21 -25.56
N PRO A 522 -1.28 12.49 -24.26
CA PRO A 522 -1.57 11.56 -23.20
C PRO A 522 -3.08 11.57 -22.85
N GLY A 523 -3.54 10.50 -22.20
CA GLY A 523 -4.91 10.37 -21.70
C GLY A 523 -5.58 9.04 -22.09
N GLY A 524 -5.04 8.32 -23.09
CA GLY A 524 -5.61 7.06 -23.54
C GLY A 524 -7.09 7.20 -23.95
N MET A 525 -7.95 6.27 -23.49
CA MET A 525 -9.39 6.30 -23.81
C MET A 525 -10.12 7.53 -23.26
N LEU A 526 -9.60 8.19 -22.22
CA LEU A 526 -10.16 9.45 -21.71
C LEU A 526 -10.08 10.58 -22.75
N ARG A 527 -9.04 10.56 -23.59
CA ARG A 527 -8.87 11.53 -24.68
C ARG A 527 -9.48 11.06 -25.99
N TYR A 528 -9.22 9.80 -26.35
CA TYR A 528 -9.49 9.30 -27.70
C TYR A 528 -10.81 8.51 -27.83
N GLY A 529 -11.46 8.14 -26.73
CA GLY A 529 -12.69 7.36 -26.73
C GLY A 529 -13.87 8.06 -26.10
N ILE A 530 -13.67 8.83 -25.01
CA ILE A 530 -14.75 9.55 -24.34
C ILE A 530 -15.00 10.88 -25.04
N PRO A 531 -16.25 11.20 -25.44
CA PRO A 531 -16.60 12.45 -26.11
C PRO A 531 -16.33 13.69 -25.21
N SER A 532 -16.04 14.83 -25.87
CA SER A 532 -15.76 16.09 -25.16
C SER A 532 -16.98 16.63 -24.43
N TYR A 533 -18.21 16.36 -24.87
CA TYR A 533 -19.42 16.73 -24.14
C TYR A 533 -19.61 16.02 -22.80
N LYS A 534 -18.83 14.95 -22.53
CA LYS A 534 -18.73 14.27 -21.23
C LYS A 534 -17.45 14.65 -20.48
N LEU A 535 -16.35 14.81 -21.19
CA LEU A 535 -15.03 15.07 -20.60
C LEU A 535 -14.23 16.00 -21.51
N GLU A 536 -14.20 17.27 -21.16
CA GLU A 536 -13.40 18.28 -21.84
C GLU A 536 -11.93 17.94 -21.86
N LYS A 537 -11.27 18.11 -23.03
CA LYS A 537 -9.87 17.72 -23.20
C LYS A 537 -8.91 18.64 -22.47
N ASP A 538 -9.29 19.89 -22.27
CA ASP A 538 -8.51 20.87 -21.50
C ASP A 538 -8.53 20.54 -20.00
N LEU A 539 -9.66 20.05 -19.46
CA LEU A 539 -9.77 19.59 -18.09
C LEU A 539 -8.88 18.35 -17.86
N LEU A 540 -8.90 17.40 -18.80
CA LEU A 540 -8.02 16.23 -18.74
C LEU A 540 -6.53 16.64 -18.78
N ALA A 541 -6.18 17.56 -19.67
CA ALA A 541 -4.81 18.08 -19.78
C ALA A 541 -4.37 18.75 -18.47
N ALA A 542 -5.23 19.54 -17.86
CA ALA A 542 -4.97 20.22 -16.59
C ALA A 542 -4.72 19.24 -15.43
N GLU A 543 -5.42 18.11 -15.36
CA GLU A 543 -5.12 17.05 -14.36
C GLU A 543 -3.82 16.32 -14.65
N ILE A 544 -3.49 16.08 -15.93
CA ILE A 544 -2.22 15.46 -16.33
C ILE A 544 -1.03 16.38 -15.99
N ASP A 545 -1.19 17.69 -16.10
CA ASP A 545 -0.14 18.66 -15.77
C ASP A 545 0.25 18.60 -14.30
N VAL A 546 -0.67 18.33 -13.38
CA VAL A 546 -0.34 18.05 -11.96
C VAL A 546 0.61 16.87 -11.83
N ILE A 547 0.45 15.83 -12.67
CA ILE A 547 1.34 14.67 -12.67
C ILE A 547 2.73 15.04 -13.23
N ARG A 548 2.79 15.87 -14.27
CA ARG A 548 4.05 16.41 -14.80
C ARG A 548 4.81 17.24 -13.77
N GLU A 549 4.11 18.08 -13.01
CA GLU A 549 4.70 18.93 -11.96
C GLU A 549 5.33 18.10 -10.83
N LEU A 550 4.87 16.87 -10.61
CA LEU A 550 5.52 15.92 -9.70
C LEU A 550 6.86 15.37 -10.23
N GLY A 551 7.23 15.69 -11.48
CA GLY A 551 8.48 15.28 -12.12
C GLY A 551 8.36 14.03 -13.00
N VAL A 552 7.15 13.69 -13.44
CA VAL A 552 6.92 12.62 -14.43
C VAL A 552 7.23 13.13 -15.83
N GLU A 553 8.06 12.41 -16.55
CA GLU A 553 8.31 12.65 -17.97
C GLU A 553 7.31 11.87 -18.82
N ILE A 554 6.65 12.52 -19.79
CA ILE A 554 5.74 11.88 -20.74
C ILE A 554 6.27 12.09 -22.15
N ARG A 555 6.65 10.99 -22.81
CA ARG A 555 7.14 10.96 -24.20
C ARG A 555 6.02 10.43 -25.09
N CYS A 556 5.37 11.34 -25.80
CA CYS A 556 4.35 11.01 -26.79
C CYS A 556 4.94 10.71 -28.16
N GLY A 557 4.18 10.01 -29.02
CA GLY A 557 4.61 9.61 -30.34
C GLY A 557 5.67 8.49 -30.36
N VAL A 558 5.78 7.72 -29.26
CA VAL A 558 6.75 6.62 -29.13
C VAL A 558 6.02 5.30 -28.93
N GLU A 559 6.06 4.43 -29.91
CA GLU A 559 5.45 3.10 -29.89
C GLU A 559 6.48 2.03 -29.49
N ILE A 560 6.26 1.39 -28.33
CA ILE A 560 7.13 0.31 -27.86
C ILE A 560 6.96 -0.93 -28.76
N GLY A 561 8.09 -1.52 -29.17
CA GLY A 561 8.14 -2.62 -30.16
C GLY A 561 8.26 -2.15 -31.61
N LYS A 562 8.20 -0.82 -31.83
CA LYS A 562 8.38 -0.26 -33.19
C LYS A 562 9.49 0.81 -33.20
N ASP A 563 9.36 1.84 -32.37
CA ASP A 563 10.32 2.95 -32.31
C ASP A 563 11.45 2.65 -31.32
N ILE A 564 11.15 1.88 -30.27
CA ILE A 564 12.09 1.37 -29.27
C ILE A 564 11.51 0.08 -28.65
N THR A 565 12.39 -0.88 -28.34
CA THR A 565 12.01 -2.15 -27.71
C THR A 565 12.19 -2.11 -26.18
N ILE A 566 11.61 -3.10 -25.49
CA ILE A 566 11.80 -3.26 -24.03
C ILE A 566 13.28 -3.61 -23.75
N GLU A 567 13.92 -4.42 -24.58
CA GLU A 567 15.33 -4.76 -24.47
C GLU A 567 16.23 -3.52 -24.55
N GLU A 568 16.00 -2.65 -25.53
CA GLU A 568 16.75 -1.40 -25.65
C GLU A 568 16.54 -0.46 -24.46
N LEU A 569 15.35 -0.48 -23.85
CA LEU A 569 15.10 0.26 -22.62
C LEU A 569 15.84 -0.37 -21.42
N ARG A 570 15.93 -1.71 -21.34
CA ARG A 570 16.76 -2.42 -20.35
C ARG A 570 18.23 -2.02 -20.50
N GLU A 571 18.74 -1.96 -21.73
CA GLU A 571 20.10 -1.49 -22.03
C GLU A 571 20.33 -0.02 -21.63
N GLN A 572 19.29 0.83 -21.69
CA GLN A 572 19.32 2.21 -21.21
C GLN A 572 19.23 2.34 -19.68
N GLY A 573 19.15 1.19 -18.97
CA GLY A 573 19.16 1.12 -17.52
C GLY A 573 17.77 1.22 -16.86
N TYR A 574 16.69 1.02 -17.61
CA TYR A 574 15.37 0.85 -17.01
C TYR A 574 15.28 -0.52 -16.31
N LYS A 575 14.92 -0.52 -15.04
CA LYS A 575 14.89 -1.72 -14.16
C LYS A 575 13.51 -2.34 -14.01
N GLY A 576 12.44 -1.61 -14.33
CA GLY A 576 11.07 -2.09 -14.18
C GLY A 576 10.13 -1.43 -15.17
N PHE A 577 9.12 -2.20 -15.61
CA PHE A 577 8.18 -1.81 -16.66
C PHE A 577 6.74 -1.97 -16.19
N TYR A 578 5.92 -0.96 -16.43
CA TYR A 578 4.47 -1.04 -16.22
C TYR A 578 3.72 -0.93 -17.52
N VAL A 579 3.10 -2.02 -17.98
CA VAL A 579 2.35 -2.06 -19.25
C VAL A 579 0.89 -1.72 -18.99
N ALA A 580 0.42 -0.60 -19.54
CA ALA A 580 -0.91 -0.02 -19.36
C ALA A 580 -1.53 0.43 -20.71
N ILE A 581 -1.37 -0.40 -21.75
CA ILE A 581 -1.79 -0.08 -23.13
C ILE A 581 -3.30 -0.13 -23.35
N GLY A 582 -4.09 -0.64 -22.39
CA GLY A 582 -5.54 -0.71 -22.46
C GLY A 582 -6.08 -1.66 -23.55
N CYS A 583 -7.33 -1.41 -23.97
CA CYS A 583 -8.02 -2.14 -25.05
C CYS A 583 -8.45 -1.12 -26.11
N GLN A 584 -7.58 -0.84 -27.08
CA GLN A 584 -7.78 0.28 -28.02
C GLN A 584 -8.31 -0.14 -29.41
N ARG A 585 -8.37 -1.44 -29.71
CA ARG A 585 -8.92 -1.94 -30.97
C ARG A 585 -10.39 -2.30 -30.82
N GLY A 586 -11.25 -1.72 -31.64
CA GLY A 586 -12.65 -2.12 -31.73
C GLY A 586 -12.81 -3.51 -32.32
N ARG A 587 -13.79 -4.28 -31.83
CA ARG A 587 -14.18 -5.56 -32.40
C ARG A 587 -15.31 -5.38 -33.42
N LYS A 588 -15.33 -6.26 -34.42
CA LYS A 588 -16.44 -6.42 -35.35
C LYS A 588 -17.13 -7.77 -35.14
N PRO A 589 -18.42 -7.92 -35.46
CA PRO A 589 -19.18 -9.11 -35.09
C PRO A 589 -18.85 -10.38 -35.92
N GLY A 590 -18.07 -10.28 -36.99
CA GLY A 590 -17.72 -11.41 -37.87
C GLY A 590 -18.85 -11.78 -38.85
N ILE A 591 -19.64 -10.81 -39.30
CA ILE A 591 -20.77 -11.01 -40.21
C ILE A 591 -20.43 -10.55 -41.65
N THR A 592 -21.22 -11.04 -42.63
CA THR A 592 -21.11 -10.63 -44.03
C THR A 592 -21.29 -9.12 -44.16
N GLY A 593 -20.48 -8.45 -44.96
CA GLY A 593 -20.55 -7.02 -45.22
C GLY A 593 -20.01 -6.10 -44.13
N GLU A 594 -19.43 -6.62 -43.03
CA GLU A 594 -18.93 -5.82 -41.92
C GLU A 594 -17.73 -4.90 -42.26
N ASN A 595 -17.15 -5.07 -43.46
CA ASN A 595 -16.04 -4.26 -43.97
C ASN A 595 -16.45 -3.33 -45.14
N ALA A 596 -17.73 -3.20 -45.41
CA ALA A 596 -18.24 -2.29 -46.42
C ALA A 596 -17.87 -0.83 -46.11
N LYS A 597 -17.67 0.01 -47.09
CA LYS A 597 -17.44 1.43 -46.91
C LYS A 597 -18.65 2.09 -46.21
N GLY A 598 -18.43 2.66 -45.08
CA GLY A 598 -19.46 3.21 -44.19
C GLY A 598 -19.67 2.38 -42.93
N THR A 599 -18.89 1.29 -42.72
CA THR A 599 -18.86 0.58 -41.45
C THR A 599 -17.68 1.06 -40.59
N TYR A 600 -17.89 1.18 -39.29
CA TYR A 600 -16.87 1.60 -38.32
C TYR A 600 -16.90 0.67 -37.11
N ALA A 601 -15.74 0.48 -36.46
CA ALA A 601 -15.74 0.08 -35.07
C ALA A 601 -15.93 1.34 -34.20
N ALA A 602 -16.72 1.24 -33.14
CA ALA A 602 -17.08 2.42 -32.32
C ALA A 602 -15.89 3.19 -31.78
N VAL A 603 -14.82 2.48 -31.36
CA VAL A 603 -13.59 3.14 -30.84
C VAL A 603 -12.91 3.99 -31.91
N ASP A 604 -12.82 3.46 -33.15
CA ASP A 604 -12.18 4.17 -34.24
C ASP A 604 -13.03 5.37 -34.69
N PHE A 605 -14.35 5.19 -34.75
CA PHE A 605 -15.30 6.25 -35.03
C PHE A 605 -15.22 7.40 -33.99
N LEU A 606 -15.24 7.07 -32.69
CA LEU A 606 -15.15 8.06 -31.61
C LEU A 606 -13.82 8.82 -31.63
N ARG A 607 -12.72 8.12 -31.96
CA ARG A 607 -11.40 8.75 -32.11
C ARG A 607 -11.40 9.78 -33.25
N GLU A 608 -11.96 9.44 -34.42
CA GLU A 608 -11.98 10.33 -35.59
C GLU A 608 -12.97 11.47 -35.42
N ALA A 609 -14.20 11.16 -35.01
CA ALA A 609 -15.27 12.14 -34.85
C ALA A 609 -15.06 13.05 -33.63
N GLY A 610 -14.48 12.50 -32.53
CA GLY A 610 -14.18 13.28 -31.33
C GLY A 610 -12.99 14.24 -31.47
N ALA A 611 -12.07 13.96 -32.41
CA ALA A 611 -10.92 14.82 -32.70
C ALA A 611 -11.25 15.96 -33.70
N LYS A 612 -12.30 15.85 -34.48
CA LYS A 612 -12.67 16.77 -35.56
C LYS A 612 -14.13 17.16 -35.49
N GLU A 613 -14.44 18.32 -34.93
CA GLU A 613 -15.82 18.88 -34.94
C GLU A 613 -16.40 19.02 -36.36
N SER A 614 -15.57 19.01 -37.39
CA SER A 614 -15.94 19.02 -38.80
C SER A 614 -16.20 17.62 -39.39
N PHE A 615 -16.17 16.56 -38.59
CA PHE A 615 -16.48 15.22 -39.09
C PHE A 615 -17.96 15.12 -39.45
N ALA A 616 -18.25 14.80 -40.71
CA ALA A 616 -19.62 14.71 -41.23
C ALA A 616 -19.95 13.32 -41.71
N LEU A 617 -21.15 12.85 -41.40
CA LEU A 617 -21.77 11.66 -41.91
C LEU A 617 -22.88 12.04 -42.91
N GLU A 618 -23.33 11.08 -43.73
CA GLU A 618 -24.42 11.27 -44.70
C GLU A 618 -25.50 10.23 -44.51
N GLY A 619 -26.76 10.66 -44.32
CA GLY A 619 -27.90 9.75 -44.19
C GLY A 619 -27.97 8.98 -42.87
N ASP A 620 -28.88 8.02 -42.81
CA ASP A 620 -29.20 7.31 -41.56
C ASP A 620 -28.04 6.47 -41.04
N VAL A 621 -27.90 6.43 -39.70
CA VAL A 621 -26.85 5.71 -39.00
C VAL A 621 -27.45 4.64 -38.09
N VAL A 622 -26.89 3.46 -38.15
CA VAL A 622 -27.23 2.35 -37.24
C VAL A 622 -26.05 2.06 -36.33
N VAL A 623 -26.28 2.06 -35.01
CA VAL A 623 -25.30 1.69 -33.99
C VAL A 623 -25.64 0.35 -33.38
N VAL A 624 -24.69 -0.59 -33.37
CA VAL A 624 -24.90 -1.98 -32.90
C VAL A 624 -24.17 -2.16 -31.55
N GLY A 625 -24.93 -2.30 -30.48
CA GLY A 625 -24.42 -2.52 -29.11
C GLY A 625 -25.29 -1.86 -28.06
N GLY A 626 -25.20 -2.30 -26.80
CA GLY A 626 -26.02 -1.85 -25.67
C GLY A 626 -25.25 -1.22 -24.50
N GLY A 627 -23.93 -0.99 -24.66
CA GLY A 627 -23.09 -0.40 -23.62
C GLY A 627 -22.88 1.11 -23.77
N ASN A 628 -22.22 1.75 -22.79
CA ASN A 628 -21.96 3.20 -22.78
C ASN A 628 -21.22 3.68 -24.05
N VAL A 629 -20.29 2.88 -24.59
CA VAL A 629 -19.59 3.22 -25.84
C VAL A 629 -20.53 3.27 -27.04
N ALA A 630 -21.59 2.45 -27.06
CA ALA A 630 -22.62 2.51 -28.09
C ALA A 630 -23.47 3.78 -27.95
N ILE A 631 -23.83 4.15 -26.73
CA ILE A 631 -24.52 5.43 -26.43
C ILE A 631 -23.66 6.60 -26.92
N ASP A 632 -22.37 6.61 -26.60
CA ASP A 632 -21.45 7.67 -27.04
C ASP A 632 -21.37 7.77 -28.56
N ALA A 633 -21.26 6.61 -29.24
CA ALA A 633 -21.23 6.59 -30.71
C ALA A 633 -22.52 7.09 -31.32
N ALA A 634 -23.69 6.76 -30.76
CA ALA A 634 -24.98 7.23 -31.24
C ALA A 634 -25.14 8.74 -31.03
N ARG A 635 -24.79 9.26 -29.85
CA ARG A 635 -24.84 10.69 -29.52
C ARG A 635 -23.85 11.53 -30.33
N ILE A 636 -22.64 11.02 -30.58
CA ILE A 636 -21.71 11.67 -31.53
C ILE A 636 -22.27 11.64 -32.96
N SER A 637 -22.88 10.54 -33.38
CA SER A 637 -23.48 10.47 -34.72
C SER A 637 -24.55 11.52 -34.91
N SER A 638 -25.43 11.82 -33.94
CA SER A 638 -26.44 12.83 -33.99
C SER A 638 -25.88 14.26 -34.14
N ARG A 639 -24.62 14.47 -33.73
CA ARG A 639 -23.89 15.73 -33.91
C ARG A 639 -23.16 15.82 -35.25
N CYS A 640 -22.99 14.69 -35.93
CA CYS A 640 -22.29 14.60 -37.22
C CYS A 640 -23.22 14.62 -38.42
N VAL A 641 -24.54 14.37 -38.23
CA VAL A 641 -25.52 14.33 -39.29
C VAL A 641 -26.92 14.67 -38.78
N ASP A 642 -27.68 15.40 -39.55
CA ASP A 642 -29.13 15.66 -39.33
C ASP A 642 -29.92 14.56 -40.06
N ALA A 643 -29.94 13.35 -39.47
CA ALA A 643 -30.59 12.14 -40.01
C ALA A 643 -31.03 11.22 -38.86
N LYS A 644 -31.70 10.14 -39.17
CA LYS A 644 -32.18 9.17 -38.20
C LYS A 644 -30.99 8.36 -37.61
N ILE A 645 -30.89 8.36 -36.28
CA ILE A 645 -29.95 7.53 -35.56
C ILE A 645 -30.70 6.42 -34.81
N SER A 646 -30.38 5.15 -35.09
CA SER A 646 -31.02 4.00 -34.46
C SER A 646 -30.00 3.08 -33.82
N MET A 647 -30.24 2.76 -32.56
CA MET A 647 -29.44 1.76 -31.82
C MET A 647 -30.12 0.41 -31.79
N PHE A 648 -29.33 -0.67 -31.95
CA PHE A 648 -29.77 -2.06 -31.87
C PHE A 648 -28.89 -2.82 -30.88
N CYS A 649 -29.50 -3.49 -29.88
CA CYS A 649 -28.77 -4.28 -28.89
C CYS A 649 -29.42 -5.63 -28.63
N LEU A 650 -28.61 -6.57 -28.13
CA LEU A 650 -29.05 -7.94 -27.81
C LEU A 650 -30.00 -7.96 -26.61
N GLU A 651 -29.69 -7.15 -25.64
CA GLU A 651 -30.35 -7.08 -24.32
C GLU A 651 -31.75 -6.47 -24.44
N GLN A 652 -32.61 -6.78 -23.49
CA GLN A 652 -33.80 -5.98 -23.21
C GLN A 652 -33.39 -4.70 -22.46
N ARG A 653 -34.26 -3.67 -22.53
CA ARG A 653 -33.93 -2.31 -21.99
C ARG A 653 -33.47 -2.34 -20.53
N GLU A 654 -34.08 -3.18 -19.69
CA GLU A 654 -33.82 -3.30 -18.27
C GLU A 654 -32.46 -3.95 -17.98
N ASN A 655 -31.91 -4.70 -18.96
CA ASN A 655 -30.67 -5.48 -18.85
C ASN A 655 -29.52 -4.88 -19.67
N MET A 656 -29.70 -3.68 -20.23
CA MET A 656 -28.63 -3.02 -20.98
C MET A 656 -27.42 -2.73 -20.08
N PRO A 657 -26.19 -2.95 -20.57
CA PRO A 657 -24.96 -2.63 -19.81
C PRO A 657 -24.73 -1.12 -19.64
N ALA A 658 -25.34 -0.26 -20.45
CA ALA A 658 -25.24 1.18 -20.33
C ALA A 658 -25.95 1.70 -19.08
N SER A 659 -25.47 2.81 -18.51
CA SER A 659 -26.11 3.45 -17.34
C SER A 659 -27.51 3.97 -17.70
N LYS A 660 -28.39 3.99 -16.71
CA LYS A 660 -29.78 4.46 -16.91
C LYS A 660 -29.84 5.92 -17.32
N GLU A 661 -28.95 6.73 -16.79
CA GLU A 661 -28.80 8.14 -17.09
C GLU A 661 -28.41 8.33 -18.55
N GLU A 662 -27.39 7.63 -19.05
CA GLU A 662 -26.95 7.73 -20.43
C GLU A 662 -27.99 7.24 -21.43
N ILE A 663 -28.73 6.19 -21.08
CA ILE A 663 -29.86 5.73 -21.89
C ILE A 663 -30.94 6.81 -21.97
N ALA A 664 -31.25 7.49 -20.84
CA ALA A 664 -32.24 8.56 -20.82
C ALA A 664 -31.81 9.76 -21.68
N GLU A 665 -30.56 10.19 -21.55
CA GLU A 665 -29.98 11.29 -22.35
C GLU A 665 -30.00 10.98 -23.86
N ALA A 666 -29.67 9.73 -24.25
CA ALA A 666 -29.74 9.33 -25.65
C ALA A 666 -31.16 9.40 -26.22
N LEU A 667 -32.16 9.02 -25.43
CA LEU A 667 -33.57 9.13 -25.81
C LEU A 667 -34.06 10.59 -25.88
N GLU A 668 -33.62 11.43 -24.95
CA GLU A 668 -33.90 12.89 -24.97
C GLU A 668 -33.30 13.56 -26.22
N GLU A 669 -32.14 13.10 -26.69
CA GLU A 669 -31.52 13.54 -27.95
C GLU A 669 -32.17 12.94 -29.21
N GLY A 670 -33.27 12.17 -29.10
CA GLY A 670 -34.03 11.63 -30.22
C GLY A 670 -33.49 10.35 -30.86
N ILE A 671 -32.54 9.66 -30.18
CA ILE A 671 -31.97 8.40 -30.65
C ILE A 671 -32.99 7.29 -30.45
N GLU A 672 -33.29 6.51 -31.53
CA GLU A 672 -34.21 5.40 -31.47
C GLU A 672 -33.54 4.13 -30.92
N LEU A 673 -34.10 3.55 -29.85
CA LEU A 673 -33.56 2.36 -29.18
C LEU A 673 -34.38 1.11 -29.53
N ASN A 674 -33.72 0.09 -30.13
CA ASN A 674 -34.29 -1.18 -30.52
C ASN A 674 -33.60 -2.34 -29.77
N CYS A 675 -34.29 -2.88 -28.77
CA CYS A 675 -33.78 -3.95 -27.87
C CYS A 675 -34.16 -5.35 -28.34
N GLY A 676 -33.32 -6.34 -28.03
CA GLY A 676 -33.56 -7.75 -28.37
C GLY A 676 -33.28 -8.10 -29.84
N TRP A 677 -32.31 -7.44 -30.45
CA TRP A 677 -31.90 -7.68 -31.83
C TRP A 677 -30.40 -7.82 -32.00
N GLY A 678 -29.94 -8.85 -32.71
CA GLY A 678 -28.54 -9.06 -33.08
C GLY A 678 -28.30 -8.87 -34.57
N PRO A 679 -27.13 -8.35 -34.99
CA PRO A 679 -26.85 -8.17 -36.41
C PRO A 679 -26.65 -9.53 -37.10
N LYS A 680 -27.19 -9.69 -38.32
CA LYS A 680 -27.06 -10.86 -39.15
C LYS A 680 -26.11 -10.64 -40.31
N GLU A 681 -26.31 -9.57 -41.05
CA GLU A 681 -25.48 -9.14 -42.19
C GLU A 681 -25.62 -7.64 -42.48
N VAL A 682 -24.61 -7.06 -43.07
CA VAL A 682 -24.65 -5.72 -43.67
C VAL A 682 -24.89 -5.85 -45.16
N LEU A 683 -25.90 -5.16 -45.66
CA LEU A 683 -26.21 -5.11 -47.07
C LEU A 683 -25.33 -4.08 -47.76
N GLU A 684 -24.78 -4.47 -48.90
CA GLU A 684 -23.87 -3.64 -49.70
C GLU A 684 -24.48 -3.33 -51.06
N GLU A 685 -24.30 -2.09 -51.53
CA GLU A 685 -24.53 -1.66 -52.89
C GLU A 685 -23.32 -0.90 -53.40
N ASP A 686 -22.67 -1.36 -54.42
CA ASP A 686 -21.40 -0.82 -54.95
C ASP A 686 -20.29 -0.72 -53.92
N GLY A 687 -20.18 -1.68 -52.99
CA GLY A 687 -19.20 -1.74 -51.94
C GLY A 687 -19.42 -0.75 -50.77
N LYS A 688 -20.59 -0.12 -50.72
CA LYS A 688 -21.01 0.79 -49.65
C LYS A 688 -22.20 0.20 -48.90
N VAL A 689 -22.35 0.61 -47.64
CA VAL A 689 -23.50 0.25 -46.82
C VAL A 689 -24.79 0.74 -47.44
N ALA A 690 -25.77 -0.17 -47.62
CA ALA A 690 -27.13 0.09 -48.03
C ALA A 690 -28.15 -0.23 -46.92
N GLY A 691 -27.78 -1.03 -45.92
CA GLY A 691 -28.63 -1.38 -44.79
C GLY A 691 -28.03 -2.45 -43.92
N VAL A 692 -28.72 -2.83 -42.85
CA VAL A 692 -28.36 -3.95 -41.94
C VAL A 692 -29.57 -4.85 -41.74
N VAL A 693 -29.35 -6.14 -41.80
CA VAL A 693 -30.32 -7.16 -41.40
C VAL A 693 -30.06 -7.58 -39.97
N PHE A 694 -31.09 -7.49 -39.14
CA PHE A 694 -31.08 -7.98 -37.77
C PHE A 694 -31.92 -9.24 -37.62
N LYS A 695 -31.57 -10.09 -36.68
CA LYS A 695 -32.29 -11.25 -36.22
C LYS A 695 -32.70 -11.11 -34.75
N LYS A 696 -33.84 -11.67 -34.38
CA LYS A 696 -34.38 -11.54 -33.02
C LYS A 696 -33.50 -12.28 -32.04
N CYS A 697 -33.05 -11.61 -30.97
CA CYS A 697 -32.35 -12.24 -29.87
C CYS A 697 -33.36 -12.77 -28.84
N ILE A 698 -33.30 -14.11 -28.56
CA ILE A 698 -34.17 -14.77 -27.59
C ILE A 698 -33.61 -14.62 -26.18
N ARG A 699 -32.31 -14.87 -26.05
CA ARG A 699 -31.58 -14.71 -24.76
C ARG A 699 -30.14 -14.31 -25.04
N VAL A 700 -29.51 -13.62 -24.09
CA VAL A 700 -28.12 -13.14 -24.19
C VAL A 700 -27.16 -14.05 -23.40
N LEU A 701 -27.59 -14.53 -22.24
CA LEU A 701 -26.77 -15.33 -21.31
C LEU A 701 -27.29 -16.78 -21.25
N ASP A 702 -26.36 -17.74 -21.09
CA ASP A 702 -26.70 -19.12 -20.80
C ASP A 702 -27.21 -19.29 -19.33
N GLU A 703 -27.59 -20.54 -18.97
CA GLU A 703 -28.06 -20.89 -17.63
C GLU A 703 -26.99 -20.65 -16.52
N GLN A 704 -25.74 -20.57 -16.89
CA GLN A 704 -24.61 -20.27 -15.98
C GLN A 704 -24.24 -18.79 -15.98
N GLY A 705 -25.03 -17.93 -16.65
CA GLY A 705 -24.78 -16.49 -16.74
C GLY A 705 -23.61 -16.09 -17.66
N ARG A 706 -23.15 -16.99 -18.54
CA ARG A 706 -22.08 -16.67 -19.50
C ARG A 706 -22.68 -16.15 -20.80
N PHE A 707 -21.98 -15.21 -21.45
CA PHE A 707 -22.40 -14.66 -22.74
C PHE A 707 -22.49 -15.77 -23.81
N SER A 708 -23.73 -16.10 -24.25
CA SER A 708 -24.05 -17.13 -25.23
C SER A 708 -25.39 -16.80 -25.88
N PRO A 709 -25.44 -15.80 -26.78
CA PRO A 709 -26.68 -15.32 -27.35
C PRO A 709 -27.35 -16.38 -28.24
N GLU A 710 -28.68 -16.52 -28.08
CA GLU A 710 -29.53 -17.41 -28.89
C GLU A 710 -30.50 -16.57 -29.73
N TYR A 711 -30.68 -16.96 -30.98
CA TYR A 711 -31.44 -16.18 -31.95
C TYR A 711 -32.57 -16.99 -32.58
N ASP A 712 -33.65 -16.27 -32.94
CA ASP A 712 -34.63 -16.73 -33.89
C ASP A 712 -34.21 -16.26 -35.29
N GLU A 713 -33.73 -17.20 -36.11
CA GLU A 713 -33.20 -16.90 -37.45
C GLU A 713 -34.30 -16.58 -38.45
N GLU A 714 -35.57 -16.92 -38.14
CA GLU A 714 -36.72 -16.66 -39.00
C GLU A 714 -37.30 -15.24 -38.81
N GLN A 715 -37.16 -14.71 -37.59
CA GLN A 715 -37.56 -13.33 -37.29
C GLN A 715 -36.44 -12.33 -37.62
N THR A 716 -36.52 -11.73 -38.77
CA THR A 716 -35.55 -10.73 -39.23
C THR A 716 -36.20 -9.40 -39.54
N VAL A 717 -35.42 -8.32 -39.39
CA VAL A 717 -35.78 -6.98 -39.80
C VAL A 717 -34.63 -6.33 -40.57
N THR A 718 -34.95 -5.67 -41.68
CA THR A 718 -33.99 -4.96 -42.52
C THR A 718 -34.11 -3.47 -42.28
N ILE A 719 -33.02 -2.80 -41.90
CA ILE A 719 -32.95 -1.36 -41.63
C ILE A 719 -32.08 -0.71 -42.70
N PRO A 720 -32.65 0.15 -43.56
CA PRO A 720 -31.85 0.93 -44.51
C PRO A 720 -31.00 1.95 -43.76
N CYS A 721 -29.72 2.06 -44.13
CA CYS A 721 -28.82 3.06 -43.56
C CYS A 721 -27.61 3.27 -44.47
N LYS A 722 -26.88 4.35 -44.25
CA LYS A 722 -25.62 4.66 -44.93
C LYS A 722 -24.38 4.36 -44.11
N HIS A 723 -24.53 4.30 -42.77
CA HIS A 723 -23.43 4.00 -41.87
C HIS A 723 -23.85 2.97 -40.81
N VAL A 724 -22.88 2.08 -40.45
CA VAL A 724 -23.01 1.13 -39.36
C VAL A 724 -21.84 1.23 -38.43
N ILE A 725 -22.12 1.44 -37.15
CA ILE A 725 -21.09 1.58 -36.10
C ILE A 725 -21.22 0.38 -35.16
N PHE A 726 -20.18 -0.47 -35.13
CA PHE A 726 -20.16 -1.68 -34.29
C PHE A 726 -19.53 -1.35 -32.94
N SER A 727 -20.30 -1.48 -31.87
CA SER A 727 -19.89 -1.33 -30.46
C SER A 727 -20.00 -2.67 -29.71
N VAL A 728 -19.40 -3.72 -30.28
CA VAL A 728 -19.51 -5.12 -29.84
C VAL A 728 -18.28 -5.61 -29.06
N GLY A 729 -17.63 -4.70 -28.38
CA GLY A 729 -16.49 -4.94 -27.51
C GLY A 729 -15.17 -4.40 -28.06
N GLN A 730 -14.14 -4.55 -27.24
CA GLN A 730 -12.79 -4.04 -27.51
C GLN A 730 -11.76 -5.16 -27.38
N ALA A 731 -10.59 -4.97 -27.95
CA ALA A 731 -9.46 -5.90 -27.89
C ALA A 731 -8.14 -5.18 -27.60
N ILE A 732 -7.21 -5.92 -27.03
CA ILE A 732 -5.85 -5.46 -26.79
C ILE A 732 -5.07 -5.53 -28.09
N GLU A 733 -4.29 -4.51 -28.36
CA GLU A 733 -3.36 -4.45 -29.49
C GLU A 733 -1.94 -4.41 -28.96
N TRP A 734 -1.27 -5.56 -29.00
CA TRP A 734 0.10 -5.69 -28.51
C TRP A 734 1.15 -5.19 -29.51
N GLY A 735 0.83 -5.14 -30.80
CA GLY A 735 1.81 -4.86 -31.85
C GLY A 735 3.01 -5.79 -31.75
N ASN A 736 4.22 -5.26 -31.92
CA ASN A 736 5.48 -5.98 -31.79
C ASN A 736 6.09 -5.88 -30.38
N MET A 737 5.37 -5.31 -29.42
CA MET A 737 5.88 -5.09 -28.05
C MET A 737 6.35 -6.39 -27.38
N LEU A 738 5.73 -7.50 -27.70
CA LEU A 738 6.01 -8.81 -27.10
C LEU A 738 7.04 -9.63 -27.87
N ASP A 739 7.60 -9.10 -28.96
CA ASP A 739 8.66 -9.79 -29.69
C ASP A 739 9.86 -10.00 -28.76
N ASN A 740 10.35 -11.25 -28.71
CA ASN A 740 11.42 -11.70 -27.80
C ASN A 740 11.07 -11.77 -26.29
N LEU A 741 9.79 -11.62 -25.91
CA LEU A 741 9.33 -11.76 -24.51
C LEU A 741 8.46 -13.01 -24.32
N ASP A 742 8.65 -13.73 -23.23
CA ASP A 742 7.79 -14.86 -22.82
C ASP A 742 6.64 -14.42 -21.90
N LEU A 743 5.94 -13.35 -22.31
CA LEU A 743 4.80 -12.84 -21.55
C LEU A 743 3.56 -13.71 -21.80
N LYS A 744 3.15 -14.46 -20.78
CA LYS A 744 1.96 -15.33 -20.85
C LYS A 744 0.68 -14.52 -20.93
N ARG A 745 -0.26 -14.98 -21.76
CA ARG A 745 -1.55 -14.33 -22.03
C ARG A 745 -2.71 -15.28 -21.75
N ARG A 746 -3.85 -14.70 -21.41
CA ARG A 746 -5.14 -15.40 -21.32
C ARG A 746 -5.71 -15.65 -22.71
N SER A 747 -6.72 -16.54 -22.81
CA SER A 747 -7.41 -16.85 -24.09
C SER A 747 -8.04 -15.63 -24.76
N ASN A 748 -8.41 -14.60 -23.99
CA ASN A 748 -8.97 -13.34 -24.51
C ASN A 748 -7.91 -12.33 -24.97
N GLY A 749 -6.62 -12.69 -24.95
CA GLY A 749 -5.49 -11.84 -25.31
C GLY A 749 -4.95 -10.98 -24.18
N GLY A 750 -5.58 -10.96 -23.02
CA GLY A 750 -5.14 -10.20 -21.85
C GLY A 750 -3.88 -10.78 -21.20
N ALA A 751 -3.07 -9.96 -20.57
CA ALA A 751 -1.90 -10.40 -19.82
C ALA A 751 -2.29 -11.32 -18.66
N LEU A 752 -1.49 -12.36 -18.43
CA LEU A 752 -1.56 -13.18 -17.23
C LEU A 752 -0.61 -12.61 -16.18
N ALA A 753 -1.14 -12.23 -15.03
CA ALA A 753 -0.35 -11.66 -13.95
C ALA A 753 -0.90 -12.08 -12.59
N ASP A 754 -0.05 -11.97 -11.58
CA ASP A 754 -0.43 -12.18 -10.18
C ASP A 754 -1.47 -11.15 -9.73
N LYS A 755 -2.45 -11.57 -8.97
CA LYS A 755 -3.60 -10.73 -8.57
C LYS A 755 -3.24 -9.64 -7.54
N LEU A 756 -2.18 -9.84 -6.76
CA LEU A 756 -1.75 -8.91 -5.74
C LEU A 756 -0.66 -7.97 -6.23
N THR A 757 0.35 -8.56 -6.91
CA THR A 757 1.54 -7.82 -7.31
C THR A 757 1.43 -7.25 -8.73
N TYR A 758 0.50 -7.75 -9.54
CA TYR A 758 0.38 -7.42 -10.96
C TYR A 758 1.62 -7.78 -11.80
N GLN A 759 2.51 -8.61 -11.23
CA GLN A 759 3.72 -9.12 -11.92
C GLN A 759 3.33 -10.17 -12.96
N THR A 760 3.94 -10.12 -14.12
CA THR A 760 3.74 -11.08 -15.21
C THR A 760 4.71 -12.27 -15.14
N SER A 761 4.74 -13.12 -16.17
CA SER A 761 5.79 -14.15 -16.33
C SER A 761 7.18 -13.57 -16.60
N GLU A 762 7.26 -12.33 -17.12
CA GLU A 762 8.50 -11.55 -17.19
C GLU A 762 8.67 -10.82 -15.85
N PRO A 763 9.73 -11.10 -15.08
CA PRO A 763 9.83 -10.66 -13.70
C PRO A 763 9.84 -9.14 -13.50
N ASP A 764 10.39 -8.38 -14.46
CA ASP A 764 10.50 -6.93 -14.46
C ASP A 764 9.29 -6.21 -15.09
N ILE A 765 8.32 -6.99 -15.63
CA ILE A 765 7.13 -6.45 -16.29
C ILE A 765 5.89 -6.64 -15.41
N PHE A 766 5.24 -5.54 -15.11
CA PHE A 766 3.99 -5.44 -14.39
C PHE A 766 2.90 -4.91 -15.32
N VAL A 767 1.64 -5.25 -15.06
CA VAL A 767 0.53 -4.84 -15.92
C VAL A 767 -0.61 -4.26 -15.10
N GLY A 768 -1.45 -3.42 -15.70
CA GLY A 768 -2.68 -2.96 -15.06
C GLY A 768 -3.60 -2.20 -16.02
N GLY A 769 -4.83 -1.93 -15.54
CA GLY A 769 -5.90 -1.44 -16.39
C GLY A 769 -6.42 -2.51 -17.34
N ASP A 770 -7.01 -2.10 -18.45
CA ASP A 770 -7.77 -3.00 -19.34
C ASP A 770 -6.91 -4.08 -20.00
N VAL A 771 -5.61 -3.88 -20.15
CA VAL A 771 -4.69 -4.92 -20.68
C VAL A 771 -4.66 -6.17 -19.76
N TYR A 772 -4.98 -5.98 -18.47
CA TYR A 772 -5.06 -7.04 -17.47
C TYR A 772 -6.50 -7.47 -17.19
N THR A 773 -7.41 -6.52 -16.93
CA THR A 773 -8.78 -6.82 -16.48
C THR A 773 -9.78 -7.01 -17.62
N GLY A 774 -9.45 -6.63 -18.86
CA GLY A 774 -10.41 -6.28 -19.90
C GLY A 774 -11.01 -4.89 -19.67
N PRO A 775 -11.87 -4.40 -20.58
CA PRO A 775 -12.45 -3.05 -20.48
C PRO A 775 -13.20 -2.84 -19.16
N ARG A 776 -12.79 -1.81 -18.40
CA ARG A 776 -13.40 -1.37 -17.15
C ARG A 776 -13.43 0.15 -17.07
N PHE A 777 -13.91 0.68 -15.94
CA PHE A 777 -13.99 2.13 -15.72
C PHE A 777 -12.62 2.73 -15.32
N ALA A 778 -12.48 4.03 -15.53
CA ALA A 778 -11.24 4.75 -15.22
C ALA A 778 -10.77 4.57 -13.78
N ILE A 779 -11.69 4.49 -12.82
CA ILE A 779 -11.36 4.29 -11.40
C ILE A 779 -10.75 2.91 -11.10
N ASP A 780 -11.14 1.87 -11.85
CA ASP A 780 -10.52 0.53 -11.75
C ASP A 780 -9.08 0.57 -12.25
N ALA A 781 -8.84 1.30 -13.35
CA ALA A 781 -7.50 1.48 -13.92
C ALA A 781 -6.59 2.31 -12.98
N ILE A 782 -7.14 3.34 -12.34
CA ILE A 782 -6.44 4.17 -11.33
C ILE A 782 -6.00 3.29 -10.15
N ALA A 783 -6.90 2.46 -9.63
CA ALA A 783 -6.59 1.53 -8.55
C ALA A 783 -5.47 0.55 -8.92
N ALA A 784 -5.51 -0.02 -10.13
CA ALA A 784 -4.47 -0.92 -10.63
C ALA A 784 -3.11 -0.20 -10.78
N GLY A 785 -3.10 1.06 -11.21
CA GLY A 785 -1.88 1.87 -11.31
C GLY A 785 -1.19 2.09 -9.96
N ARG A 786 -1.97 2.33 -8.90
CA ARG A 786 -1.45 2.45 -7.53
C ARG A 786 -0.77 1.16 -7.06
N GLU A 787 -1.42 0.02 -7.26
CA GLU A 787 -0.86 -1.27 -6.87
C GLU A 787 0.39 -1.63 -7.69
N GLY A 788 0.41 -1.30 -8.99
CA GLY A 788 1.58 -1.45 -9.84
C GLY A 788 2.77 -0.60 -9.36
N ALA A 789 2.52 0.64 -8.94
CA ALA A 789 3.57 1.50 -8.39
C ALA A 789 4.20 0.92 -7.12
N ILE A 790 3.39 0.35 -6.20
CA ILE A 790 3.90 -0.31 -5.00
C ILE A 790 4.77 -1.51 -5.36
N SER A 791 4.39 -2.28 -6.36
CA SER A 791 5.15 -3.46 -6.81
C SER A 791 6.46 -3.05 -7.47
N LEU A 792 6.44 -2.06 -8.35
CA LEU A 792 7.64 -1.53 -9.01
C LEU A 792 8.62 -0.93 -8.02
N HIS A 793 8.13 -0.11 -7.06
CA HIS A 793 8.98 0.41 -5.99
C HIS A 793 9.76 -0.69 -5.27
N ARG A 794 9.13 -1.83 -5.01
CA ARG A 794 9.78 -2.96 -4.36
C ARG A 794 10.70 -3.75 -5.29
N TYR A 795 10.28 -3.90 -6.55
CA TYR A 795 11.00 -4.72 -7.51
C TYR A 795 12.35 -4.12 -7.92
N VAL A 796 12.40 -2.81 -8.15
CA VAL A 796 13.63 -2.15 -8.61
C VAL A 796 14.74 -2.09 -7.55
N HIS A 797 14.40 -2.41 -6.30
CA HIS A 797 15.36 -2.56 -5.20
C HIS A 797 15.72 -4.02 -5.00
N GLU A 798 16.99 -4.32 -5.07
CA GLU A 798 17.51 -5.68 -4.89
C GLU A 798 17.12 -6.24 -3.53
N ASN A 799 16.86 -7.54 -3.48
CA ASN A 799 16.53 -8.28 -2.25
C ASN A 799 15.28 -7.78 -1.50
N CYS A 800 14.34 -7.12 -2.20
CA CYS A 800 13.06 -6.73 -1.64
C CYS A 800 11.94 -7.70 -2.03
N THR A 801 11.04 -7.96 -1.09
CA THR A 801 9.85 -8.78 -1.34
C THR A 801 8.71 -7.96 -1.91
N LEU A 802 7.98 -8.51 -2.88
CA LEU A 802 6.79 -7.87 -3.42
C LEU A 802 5.58 -7.96 -2.49
N THR A 803 5.59 -8.86 -1.53
CA THR A 803 4.40 -9.30 -0.79
C THR A 803 4.41 -8.97 0.70
N ILE A 804 5.54 -9.13 1.39
CA ILE A 804 5.62 -8.92 2.84
C ILE A 804 5.24 -7.49 3.24
N GLY A 805 4.32 -7.37 4.20
CA GLY A 805 3.86 -6.08 4.70
C GLY A 805 2.98 -5.29 3.72
N ARG A 806 2.51 -5.90 2.63
CA ARG A 806 1.54 -5.28 1.73
C ARG A 806 0.17 -5.24 2.39
N ASN A 807 -0.46 -4.08 2.37
CA ASN A 807 -1.81 -3.93 2.92
C ASN A 807 -2.82 -4.66 2.04
N ARG A 808 -3.49 -5.64 2.61
CA ARG A 808 -4.67 -6.27 2.04
C ARG A 808 -5.88 -5.87 2.85
N ARG A 809 -6.93 -5.52 2.16
CA ARG A 809 -8.17 -5.09 2.78
C ARG A 809 -9.28 -6.03 2.35
N ASP A 810 -9.70 -6.88 3.28
CA ASP A 810 -10.93 -7.65 3.14
C ASP A 810 -12.05 -6.85 3.79
N PHE A 811 -13.04 -6.45 3.00
CA PHE A 811 -14.19 -5.71 3.46
C PHE A 811 -15.36 -6.66 3.72
N VAL A 812 -16.03 -6.47 4.84
CA VAL A 812 -17.30 -7.13 5.12
C VAL A 812 -18.42 -6.19 4.68
N GLU A 813 -19.29 -6.63 3.81
CA GLU A 813 -20.45 -5.84 3.40
C GLU A 813 -21.40 -5.61 4.59
N LEU A 814 -21.90 -4.37 4.69
CA LEU A 814 -22.90 -4.00 5.66
C LEU A 814 -24.27 -4.52 5.20
N ASP A 815 -24.96 -5.28 6.06
CA ASP A 815 -26.36 -5.63 5.83
C ASP A 815 -27.26 -4.40 6.04
N LYS A 816 -27.53 -3.69 4.94
CA LYS A 816 -28.32 -2.46 4.92
C LYS A 816 -29.78 -2.68 5.35
N ASN A 817 -30.30 -3.91 5.17
CA ASN A 817 -31.68 -4.24 5.53
C ASN A 817 -31.86 -4.37 7.04
N ASN A 818 -30.79 -4.60 7.77
CA ASN A 818 -30.79 -4.73 9.23
C ASN A 818 -30.20 -3.50 9.95
N ILE A 819 -30.15 -2.34 9.33
CA ILE A 819 -29.68 -1.09 9.96
C ILE A 819 -30.87 -0.25 10.37
N SER A 820 -30.81 0.32 11.59
CA SER A 820 -31.79 1.30 12.09
C SER A 820 -31.50 2.66 11.45
N VAL A 821 -32.47 3.14 10.66
CA VAL A 821 -32.38 4.41 9.93
C VAL A 821 -33.56 5.35 10.25
N GLU A 822 -34.44 4.96 11.12
CA GLU A 822 -35.70 5.68 11.44
C GLU A 822 -35.46 7.05 12.12
N SER A 823 -34.29 7.25 12.70
CA SER A 823 -33.93 8.51 13.40
C SER A 823 -33.37 9.58 12.44
N TYR A 824 -33.20 9.26 11.17
CA TYR A 824 -32.63 10.23 10.23
C TYR A 824 -33.73 10.97 9.48
N ASP A 825 -33.57 12.31 9.41
CA ASP A 825 -34.47 13.17 8.64
C ASP A 825 -34.35 12.95 7.15
N THR A 826 -35.49 12.98 6.45
CA THR A 826 -35.54 12.97 4.98
C THR A 826 -35.18 14.32 4.38
N SER A 827 -34.41 14.34 3.33
CA SER A 827 -34.05 15.56 2.58
C SER A 827 -33.77 15.26 1.12
N LYS A 828 -34.12 16.20 0.24
CA LYS A 828 -33.94 16.03 -1.20
C LYS A 828 -32.46 16.02 -1.57
N ARG A 829 -32.10 15.10 -2.45
CA ARG A 829 -30.81 15.08 -3.12
C ARG A 829 -30.62 16.36 -3.94
N GLN A 830 -29.45 16.97 -3.85
CA GLN A 830 -29.08 18.11 -4.69
C GLN A 830 -28.68 17.63 -6.08
N ILE A 831 -29.14 18.36 -7.08
CA ILE A 831 -28.87 18.06 -8.48
C ILE A 831 -28.28 19.35 -9.08
N PRO A 832 -27.21 19.26 -9.88
CA PRO A 832 -26.68 20.41 -10.61
C PRO A 832 -27.74 20.99 -11.56
N ALA A 833 -27.60 22.27 -11.89
CA ALA A 833 -28.44 22.88 -12.90
C ALA A 833 -28.25 22.14 -14.25
N LYS A 834 -29.37 21.72 -14.87
CA LYS A 834 -29.31 21.13 -16.20
C LYS A 834 -29.00 22.21 -17.23
N ALA A 835 -28.16 21.89 -18.20
CA ALA A 835 -28.00 22.67 -19.41
C ALA A 835 -29.28 22.57 -20.25
N ASP A 836 -29.50 23.53 -21.17
CA ASP A 836 -30.56 23.43 -22.16
C ASP A 836 -30.32 22.20 -23.04
N GLU A 837 -31.30 21.28 -23.11
CA GLU A 837 -31.18 19.97 -23.77
C GLU A 837 -30.89 20.15 -25.27
N LYS A 838 -31.49 21.15 -25.94
CA LYS A 838 -31.24 21.40 -27.35
C LYS A 838 -29.85 21.99 -27.59
N ALA A 839 -29.41 22.88 -26.71
CA ALA A 839 -28.05 23.41 -26.76
C ALA A 839 -27.02 22.31 -26.56
N GLN A 840 -27.25 21.40 -25.57
CA GLN A 840 -26.39 20.27 -25.30
C GLN A 840 -26.32 19.28 -26.49
N ALA A 841 -27.44 18.99 -27.13
CA ALA A 841 -27.51 18.10 -28.30
C ALA A 841 -26.82 18.69 -29.55
N ALA A 842 -26.72 20.03 -29.63
CA ALA A 842 -26.11 20.74 -30.77
C ALA A 842 -24.61 21.01 -30.64
N THR A 843 -23.95 20.63 -29.51
CA THR A 843 -22.55 20.95 -29.28
C THR A 843 -21.72 19.71 -28.91
N PHE A 844 -20.42 19.75 -29.21
CA PHE A 844 -19.42 18.80 -28.72
C PHE A 844 -18.84 19.20 -27.35
N ARG A 845 -19.20 20.36 -26.81
CA ARG A 845 -18.71 20.87 -25.51
C ARG A 845 -19.59 20.37 -24.38
N ASP A 846 -18.98 20.28 -23.18
CA ASP A 846 -19.72 20.02 -21.96
C ASP A 846 -20.38 21.34 -21.48
N LEU A 847 -21.71 21.36 -21.48
CA LEU A 847 -22.50 22.48 -20.93
C LEU A 847 -23.07 22.15 -19.54
N SER A 848 -22.73 21.04 -18.96
CA SER A 848 -23.20 20.67 -17.63
C SER A 848 -22.55 21.56 -16.53
N HIS A 849 -23.30 21.81 -15.47
CA HIS A 849 -22.81 22.60 -14.34
C HIS A 849 -22.47 21.69 -13.16
N SER A 850 -21.50 22.09 -12.32
CA SER A 850 -21.30 21.47 -11.00
C SER A 850 -22.26 22.05 -9.97
N LEU A 851 -22.35 21.45 -8.79
CA LEU A 851 -23.11 21.97 -7.66
C LEU A 851 -22.59 23.35 -7.23
N THR A 852 -23.48 24.20 -6.73
CA THR A 852 -23.07 25.44 -6.04
C THR A 852 -22.55 25.11 -4.63
N GLU A 853 -21.85 26.07 -4.01
CA GLU A 853 -21.35 25.91 -2.63
C GLU A 853 -22.48 25.63 -1.63
N GLU A 854 -23.63 26.27 -1.78
CA GLU A 854 -24.82 26.05 -0.95
C GLU A 854 -25.37 24.62 -1.16
N GLN A 855 -25.44 24.18 -2.41
CA GLN A 855 -25.85 22.83 -2.74
C GLN A 855 -24.87 21.78 -2.16
N VAL A 856 -23.55 22.02 -2.25
CA VAL A 856 -22.54 21.15 -1.65
C VAL A 856 -22.73 21.05 -0.13
N LYS A 857 -22.95 22.15 0.58
CA LYS A 857 -23.22 22.15 2.03
C LYS A 857 -24.50 21.41 2.38
N ALA A 858 -25.57 21.58 1.60
CA ALA A 858 -26.83 20.88 1.77
C ALA A 858 -26.64 19.36 1.52
N GLU A 859 -26.01 18.99 0.42
CA GLU A 859 -25.82 17.59 0.02
C GLU A 859 -24.92 16.80 0.98
N THR A 860 -23.79 17.41 1.39
CA THR A 860 -22.86 16.78 2.32
C THR A 860 -23.46 16.60 3.72
N SER A 861 -24.46 17.41 4.09
CA SER A 861 -25.21 17.28 5.35
C SER A 861 -26.11 16.05 5.39
N ARG A 862 -26.46 15.46 4.25
CA ARG A 862 -27.25 14.22 4.13
C ARG A 862 -26.44 12.96 4.47
N CYS A 863 -25.11 13.05 4.52
CA CYS A 863 -24.24 11.89 4.80
C CYS A 863 -24.50 11.33 6.21
N LEU A 864 -24.80 10.04 6.30
CA LEU A 864 -25.05 9.33 7.57
C LEU A 864 -23.79 9.08 8.39
N SER A 865 -22.61 9.31 7.81
CA SER A 865 -21.32 9.07 8.50
C SER A 865 -21.18 7.65 9.04
N CYS A 866 -21.45 6.63 8.22
CA CYS A 866 -21.63 5.24 8.63
C CYS A 866 -20.42 4.62 9.33
N GLY A 867 -19.19 4.92 8.89
CA GLY A 867 -17.99 4.27 9.37
C GLY A 867 -17.25 5.03 10.46
N ALA A 868 -16.51 4.30 11.28
CA ALA A 868 -15.53 4.83 12.24
C ALA A 868 -14.32 3.90 12.36
N SER A 869 -13.18 4.42 12.80
CA SER A 869 -12.04 3.60 13.18
C SER A 869 -12.27 2.95 14.55
N VAL A 870 -11.66 1.78 14.74
CA VAL A 870 -11.66 1.03 16.01
C VAL A 870 -10.22 0.68 16.34
N VAL A 871 -9.84 0.79 17.60
CA VAL A 871 -8.49 0.46 18.08
C VAL A 871 -8.51 -0.83 18.89
N ASP A 872 -7.62 -1.76 18.56
CA ASP A 872 -7.30 -2.90 19.42
C ASP A 872 -6.24 -2.48 20.45
N PRO A 873 -6.61 -2.33 21.74
CA PRO A 873 -5.70 -1.82 22.76
C PRO A 873 -4.52 -2.77 23.05
N ASN A 874 -4.68 -4.08 22.77
CA ASN A 874 -3.59 -5.04 22.97
C ASN A 874 -2.51 -4.98 21.88
N LYS A 875 -2.91 -4.59 20.68
CA LYS A 875 -1.95 -4.39 19.55
C LYS A 875 -1.43 -2.97 19.52
N CYS A 876 -2.13 -2.01 20.10
CA CYS A 876 -1.69 -0.61 20.13
C CYS A 876 -0.39 -0.49 20.92
N ILE A 877 0.63 0.08 20.29
CA ILE A 877 1.94 0.34 20.90
C ILE A 877 2.09 1.78 21.41
N GLY A 878 1.06 2.61 21.26
CA GLY A 878 1.05 3.99 21.75
C GLY A 878 2.06 4.91 21.05
N CYS A 879 2.36 4.69 19.77
CA CYS A 879 3.36 5.48 19.04
C CYS A 879 2.88 6.86 18.59
N GLY A 880 1.57 7.15 18.59
CA GLY A 880 1.01 8.44 18.20
C GLY A 880 0.96 8.73 16.70
N VAL A 881 1.48 7.86 15.83
CA VAL A 881 1.45 8.09 14.37
C VAL A 881 0.02 8.28 13.85
N CYS A 882 -0.94 7.49 14.32
CA CYS A 882 -2.35 7.63 13.93
C CYS A 882 -2.95 8.98 14.34
N THR A 883 -2.56 9.52 15.48
CA THR A 883 -3.02 10.82 15.98
C THR A 883 -2.52 11.95 15.09
N THR A 884 -1.23 11.98 14.75
CA THR A 884 -0.64 13.03 13.90
C THR A 884 -1.10 12.99 12.45
N LYS A 885 -1.64 11.85 11.99
CA LYS A 885 -2.19 11.71 10.64
C LYS A 885 -3.69 12.01 10.55
N CYS A 886 -4.37 12.19 11.68
CA CYS A 886 -5.81 12.46 11.70
C CYS A 886 -6.07 13.98 11.55
N VAL A 887 -6.71 14.37 10.45
CA VAL A 887 -7.11 15.78 10.20
C VAL A 887 -8.51 16.10 10.73
N PHE A 888 -9.17 15.14 11.39
CA PHE A 888 -10.52 15.23 11.91
C PHE A 888 -10.58 15.32 13.43
N ASP A 889 -9.42 15.36 14.07
CA ASP A 889 -9.31 15.34 15.54
C ASP A 889 -10.10 14.20 16.19
N ALA A 890 -9.99 13.00 15.59
CA ALA A 890 -10.84 11.86 15.93
C ALA A 890 -10.09 10.73 16.64
N ILE A 891 -8.78 10.83 16.85
CA ILE A 891 -8.01 9.77 17.49
C ILE A 891 -6.89 10.40 18.34
N HIS A 892 -6.87 10.06 19.63
CA HIS A 892 -5.98 10.64 20.62
C HIS A 892 -5.27 9.55 21.42
N LEU A 893 -4.10 9.87 21.96
CA LEU A 893 -3.37 9.01 22.89
C LEU A 893 -3.84 9.29 24.33
N HIS A 894 -4.07 8.22 25.09
CA HIS A 894 -4.38 8.26 26.52
C HIS A 894 -3.35 7.44 27.29
N ARG A 895 -2.83 8.00 28.38
CA ARG A 895 -1.83 7.33 29.21
C ARG A 895 -2.49 6.31 30.14
N GLU A 896 -2.57 5.05 29.72
CA GLU A 896 -3.28 3.98 30.44
C GLU A 896 -2.36 2.96 31.09
N ILE A 897 -1.11 2.85 30.63
CA ILE A 897 -0.15 1.83 31.06
C ILE A 897 1.14 2.47 31.55
N PRO A 898 1.11 3.24 32.66
CA PRO A 898 2.28 3.98 33.15
C PRO A 898 3.51 3.07 33.40
N GLY A 899 3.27 1.79 33.73
CA GLY A 899 4.32 0.80 33.89
C GLY A 899 5.17 0.51 32.66
N ALA A 900 4.67 0.85 31.45
CA ALA A 900 5.42 0.69 30.21
C ALA A 900 6.57 1.70 30.07
N SER A 901 6.51 2.84 30.73
CA SER A 901 7.59 3.85 30.73
C SER A 901 8.73 3.51 31.72
N VAL A 902 8.60 2.43 32.48
CA VAL A 902 9.66 2.02 33.41
C VAL A 902 10.78 1.35 32.64
N MET A 903 11.97 1.93 32.71
CA MET A 903 13.18 1.40 32.08
C MET A 903 13.95 0.52 33.07
N ARG A 904 14.30 -0.69 32.65
CA ARG A 904 14.97 -1.71 33.49
C ARG A 904 16.19 -2.30 32.82
N ALA A 905 17.18 -2.69 33.58
CA ALA A 905 18.35 -3.36 33.07
C ALA A 905 18.00 -4.76 32.53
N SER A 906 18.66 -5.17 31.46
CA SER A 906 18.42 -6.47 30.80
C SER A 906 18.66 -7.68 31.70
N GLU A 907 19.56 -7.54 32.67
CA GLU A 907 19.89 -8.59 33.67
C GLU A 907 18.69 -8.92 34.57
N ASP A 908 17.80 -7.95 34.80
CA ASP A 908 16.64 -8.08 35.69
C ASP A 908 15.39 -8.65 35.03
N LYS A 909 15.44 -8.90 33.72
CA LYS A 909 14.26 -9.30 32.92
C LYS A 909 13.49 -10.49 33.51
N LEU A 910 14.17 -11.51 34.00
CA LEU A 910 13.53 -12.70 34.54
C LEU A 910 12.70 -12.42 35.79
N LYS A 911 13.12 -11.48 36.65
CA LYS A 911 12.35 -11.08 37.84
C LYS A 911 10.95 -10.57 37.50
N TYR A 912 10.79 -9.96 36.32
CA TYR A 912 9.54 -9.33 35.89
C TYR A 912 8.70 -10.21 34.95
N ILE A 913 9.35 -11.08 34.18
CA ILE A 913 8.67 -12.00 33.24
C ILE A 913 8.13 -13.22 33.97
N LEU A 914 8.89 -13.81 34.89
CA LEU A 914 8.53 -15.07 35.59
C LEU A 914 7.15 -15.04 36.26
N PRO A 915 6.76 -14.00 37.03
CA PRO A 915 5.44 -13.99 37.67
C PRO A 915 4.30 -14.02 36.65
N ASN A 916 4.44 -13.28 35.54
CA ASN A 916 3.43 -13.29 34.48
C ASN A 916 3.40 -14.60 33.69
N MET A 917 4.57 -15.20 33.47
CA MET A 917 4.71 -16.52 32.83
C MET A 917 3.96 -17.59 33.63
N VAL A 918 4.12 -17.62 34.96
CA VAL A 918 3.37 -18.54 35.84
C VAL A 918 1.86 -18.30 35.73
N LYS A 919 1.43 -17.03 35.82
CA LYS A 919 0.03 -16.67 35.70
C LYS A 919 -0.58 -17.09 34.35
N GLN A 920 0.09 -16.83 33.25
CA GLN A 920 -0.37 -17.20 31.91
C GLN A 920 -0.36 -18.72 31.70
N SER A 921 0.68 -19.43 32.17
CA SER A 921 0.74 -20.90 32.09
C SER A 921 -0.43 -21.55 32.83
N ILE A 922 -0.83 -20.98 33.98
CA ILE A 922 -2.02 -21.44 34.71
C ILE A 922 -3.29 -21.15 33.92
N LYS A 923 -3.45 -19.94 33.37
CA LYS A 923 -4.62 -19.58 32.52
C LYS A 923 -4.74 -20.52 31.31
N VAL A 924 -3.65 -20.75 30.59
CA VAL A 924 -3.60 -21.66 29.43
C VAL A 924 -4.00 -23.09 29.82
N LYS A 925 -3.52 -23.56 30.96
CA LYS A 925 -3.85 -24.92 31.45
C LYS A 925 -5.32 -25.10 31.76
N PHE A 926 -5.99 -24.04 32.26
CA PHE A 926 -7.40 -24.07 32.64
C PHE A 926 -8.35 -23.47 31.60
N ALA A 927 -7.82 -22.93 30.48
CA ALA A 927 -8.65 -22.45 29.40
C ALA A 927 -9.40 -23.62 28.76
N LYS A 928 -10.72 -23.55 28.73
CA LYS A 928 -11.54 -24.55 28.01
C LYS A 928 -11.22 -24.44 26.53
N LYS A 929 -10.88 -25.53 25.88
CA LYS A 929 -10.85 -25.62 24.42
C LYS A 929 -12.26 -25.28 23.91
N LYS A 930 -12.41 -24.07 23.33
CA LYS A 930 -13.61 -23.69 22.57
C LYS A 930 -13.51 -24.23 21.15
#